data_c05385d00afbb5abc59af70d10f20295
#
_entry.id   c05385d00afbb5abc59af70d10f20295
#
_cell.length_a   1.000
_cell.length_b   1.000
_cell.length_c   1.000
_cell.angle_alpha   90.00
_cell.angle_beta   90.00
_cell.angle_gamma   90.00
#
_symmetry.space_group_name_H-M   'P 1'
#
loop_
_entity.id
_entity.type
_entity.pdbx_description
1 polymer ?
#
loop_
_entity_poly.entity_id
_entity_poly.type
_entity_poly.pdbx_seq_one_letter_code
_entity_poly.pdbx_strand_id
1 'polypeptide(L)'
;MIAAPDDPFPALSSPFTLRGNRIRNRLAHASMTTRMQRDGQVTRELIQYYANRAAGGAGLVVSEPLAMIGQQDRLPKVRVRDPSGHDGLKRWADAVAEKEGVLLGQVQDPGRGRHAPGRAPYAIGPSFLPDDLSWTMPDALDHSAIMQLVEEFAQSCAVLDACGFGGCEISAGHGHLFHQFLSPRSNQREDDYGGDLAGRTRLLRALIEAIRSACGSGFIIGLKLPGDDGVPGSIDPDQAAQITRLIVQEAPPDYLCFAQGSHAQSLEMHLPDRYGPPMPYRDLQARLREACGGIPMMALGRITDPAEAEALVASGEAELVGVGRALVADPAWLAKAKAGRSQDIRYCLSCNTCWAVVTSRNQQLACVNNPRVAAPDEVDYRPARALHRKRVTIIGAGPAGLEAAWVAAARGHEVTVLSAGKAAGGGTRLRALLPGGETITSIPDYQYPAALRAGARFEFGVMATPDDVEATQPDAVVLATGAAMVPPTWLPADIRDEGLVPSLPDALADLTMRSQAQPGTAVIYDMDHSDGVYAAAEFLHGLFENVVIVTPRDGIAEDMWLVSRQGILRRLYQKRINVMRSSEPVWTTAFEQDGALECVNLYNGERSRIDDIAFLAYATPRAPRLSLLDPLRGRDIPVHRIGDCRVALDLLNATADGHAMGHTL
;
A
#
# COMPACT_ATOMS: atom_id res chain seq x y z
N MET A 1 20.91 39.67 7.31
CA MET A 1 20.46 38.35 7.69
C MET A 1 18.99 38.27 7.31
N ILE A 2 18.65 37.55 6.26
CA ILE A 2 17.25 37.23 5.92
C ILE A 2 16.81 36.28 7.02
N ALA A 3 15.78 36.63 7.79
CA ALA A 3 15.18 35.74 8.77
C ALA A 3 14.88 34.41 8.06
N ALA A 4 15.22 33.30 8.70
CA ALA A 4 14.80 31.99 8.21
C ALA A 4 13.27 32.06 8.04
N PRO A 5 12.70 31.57 6.92
CA PRO A 5 11.26 31.56 6.76
C PRO A 5 10.65 30.82 7.94
N ASP A 6 9.55 31.36 8.49
CA ASP A 6 8.82 30.70 9.56
C ASP A 6 8.52 29.25 9.17
N ASP A 7 8.72 28.29 10.07
CA ASP A 7 8.47 26.88 9.83
C ASP A 7 6.97 26.72 9.46
N PRO A 8 6.63 26.24 8.26
CA PRO A 8 5.23 26.11 7.85
C PRO A 8 4.48 24.99 8.62
N PHE A 9 5.19 24.20 9.42
CA PHE A 9 4.65 23.10 10.23
C PHE A 9 5.12 23.19 11.68
N PRO A 10 4.83 24.28 12.41
CA PRO A 10 5.42 24.54 13.73
C PRO A 10 4.92 23.53 14.80
N ALA A 11 3.68 23.07 14.74
CA ALA A 11 3.16 22.11 15.69
C ALA A 11 3.79 20.73 15.48
N LEU A 12 3.81 20.24 14.25
CA LEU A 12 4.42 18.95 13.88
C LEU A 12 5.93 18.93 14.15
N SER A 13 6.61 20.06 13.96
CA SER A 13 8.05 20.24 14.17
C SER A 13 8.44 20.41 15.65
N SER A 14 7.48 20.68 16.53
CA SER A 14 7.77 20.90 17.95
C SER A 14 8.30 19.64 18.62
N PRO A 15 9.32 19.73 19.48
CA PRO A 15 9.83 18.56 20.20
C PRO A 15 8.77 18.02 21.16
N PHE A 16 8.91 16.74 21.51
CA PHE A 16 8.06 16.06 22.47
C PHE A 16 8.89 15.19 23.40
N THR A 17 8.42 14.97 24.61
CA THR A 17 9.10 14.10 25.57
C THR A 17 8.23 12.91 25.94
N LEU A 18 8.74 11.71 25.72
CA LEU A 18 8.14 10.44 26.14
C LEU A 18 9.09 9.76 27.13
N ARG A 19 8.65 9.47 28.34
CA ARG A 19 9.42 8.73 29.34
C ARG A 19 10.85 9.29 29.56
N GLY A 20 11.02 10.60 29.50
CA GLY A 20 12.34 11.25 29.59
C GLY A 20 13.15 11.29 28.29
N ASN A 21 12.74 10.55 27.26
CA ASN A 21 13.37 10.63 25.93
C ASN A 21 12.85 11.85 25.17
N ARG A 22 13.76 12.69 24.70
CA ARG A 22 13.41 13.81 23.83
C ARG A 22 13.24 13.32 22.39
N ILE A 23 12.02 13.38 21.90
CA ILE A 23 11.66 13.16 20.48
C ILE A 23 11.75 14.52 19.78
N ARG A 24 12.52 14.61 18.70
CA ARG A 24 12.85 15.91 18.07
C ARG A 24 11.65 16.63 17.45
N ASN A 25 10.56 15.91 17.12
CA ASN A 25 9.31 16.43 16.56
C ASN A 25 8.15 15.45 16.83
N ARG A 26 6.96 15.72 16.26
CA ARG A 26 5.74 14.93 16.47
C ARG A 26 5.51 13.87 15.39
N LEU A 27 6.42 13.71 14.42
CA LEU A 27 6.30 12.70 13.35
C LEU A 27 6.88 11.36 13.78
N ALA A 28 6.07 10.31 13.68
CA ALA A 28 6.47 8.93 13.89
C ALA A 28 6.40 8.11 12.58
N HIS A 29 7.41 7.28 12.31
CA HIS A 29 7.28 6.21 11.32
C HIS A 29 6.53 5.04 11.96
N ALA A 30 5.31 4.77 11.50
CA ALA A 30 4.52 3.64 11.95
C ALA A 30 5.08 2.31 11.43
N SER A 31 4.95 1.24 12.24
CA SER A 31 5.45 -0.09 11.89
C SER A 31 5.00 -0.59 10.52
N MET A 32 5.95 -1.02 9.72
CA MET A 32 5.75 -1.61 8.39
C MET A 32 6.66 -2.83 8.22
N THR A 33 6.11 -3.98 7.82
CA THR A 33 6.91 -5.15 7.47
C THR A 33 7.74 -4.86 6.22
N THR A 34 9.04 -5.13 6.26
CA THR A 34 9.97 -4.83 5.16
C THR A 34 10.47 -6.07 4.41
N ARG A 35 10.55 -7.20 5.08
CA ARG A 35 11.23 -8.43 4.60
C ARG A 35 12.68 -8.21 4.16
N MET A 36 13.37 -7.27 4.79
CA MET A 36 14.77 -6.96 4.52
C MET A 36 15.74 -7.69 5.46
N GLN A 37 15.22 -8.41 6.46
CA GLN A 37 16.02 -9.33 7.27
C GLN A 37 16.50 -10.53 6.43
N ARG A 38 17.57 -11.18 6.83
CA ARG A 38 18.04 -12.44 6.23
C ARG A 38 18.44 -13.41 7.34
N ASP A 39 17.87 -14.61 7.30
CA ASP A 39 18.11 -15.67 8.29
C ASP A 39 17.88 -15.27 9.75
N GLY A 40 16.92 -14.35 9.97
CA GLY A 40 16.61 -13.80 11.29
C GLY A 40 17.58 -12.71 11.75
N GLN A 41 18.52 -12.28 10.90
CA GLN A 41 19.53 -11.28 11.22
C GLN A 41 19.19 -9.92 10.59
N VAL A 42 19.67 -8.86 11.25
CA VAL A 42 19.60 -7.48 10.75
C VAL A 42 20.52 -7.31 9.56
N THR A 43 20.03 -6.83 8.42
CA THR A 43 20.81 -6.56 7.22
C THR A 43 21.16 -5.07 7.09
N ARG A 44 22.07 -4.74 6.16
CA ARG A 44 22.38 -3.34 5.84
C ARG A 44 21.17 -2.62 5.23
N GLU A 45 20.39 -3.31 4.39
CA GLU A 45 19.19 -2.75 3.77
C GLU A 45 18.14 -2.42 4.82
N LEU A 46 17.95 -3.29 5.82
CA LEU A 46 17.03 -3.04 6.93
C LEU A 46 17.44 -1.81 7.72
N ILE A 47 18.71 -1.71 8.11
CA ILE A 47 19.27 -0.53 8.83
C ILE A 47 19.05 0.72 7.98
N GLN A 48 19.41 0.66 6.68
CA GLN A 48 19.30 1.82 5.78
C GLN A 48 17.85 2.29 5.63
N TYR A 49 16.90 1.35 5.52
CA TYR A 49 15.48 1.68 5.44
C TYR A 49 15.04 2.57 6.61
N TYR A 50 15.37 2.18 7.85
CA TYR A 50 14.95 2.94 9.04
C TYR A 50 15.76 4.21 9.24
N ALA A 51 17.05 4.18 8.99
CA ALA A 51 17.92 5.37 9.02
C ALA A 51 17.44 6.46 8.04
N ASN A 52 16.97 6.06 6.84
CA ASN A 52 16.42 7.00 5.86
C ASN A 52 15.16 7.71 6.40
N ARG A 53 14.28 7.00 7.11
CA ARG A 53 13.05 7.61 7.69
C ARG A 53 13.40 8.59 8.79
N ALA A 54 14.37 8.24 9.64
CA ALA A 54 14.89 9.16 10.63
C ALA A 54 15.57 10.37 9.96
N ALA A 55 16.47 10.16 8.99
CA ALA A 55 17.13 11.25 8.26
C ALA A 55 16.15 12.18 7.53
N GLY A 56 15.05 11.62 7.01
CA GLY A 56 13.98 12.34 6.31
C GLY A 56 13.03 13.11 7.22
N GLY A 57 13.13 12.96 8.53
CA GLY A 57 12.39 13.78 9.49
C GLY A 57 11.60 13.03 10.57
N ALA A 58 11.49 11.72 10.56
CA ALA A 58 10.77 11.01 11.63
C ALA A 58 11.57 11.07 12.95
N GLY A 59 10.94 11.64 14.00
CA GLY A 59 11.51 11.72 15.33
C GLY A 59 11.36 10.42 16.12
N LEU A 60 10.28 9.70 15.90
CA LEU A 60 10.02 8.38 16.47
C LEU A 60 9.91 7.35 15.33
N VAL A 61 10.48 6.16 15.52
CA VAL A 61 10.53 5.14 14.47
C VAL A 61 10.15 3.79 15.08
N VAL A 62 9.03 3.23 14.65
CA VAL A 62 8.60 1.90 15.09
C VAL A 62 9.07 0.86 14.08
N SER A 63 9.78 -0.17 14.54
CA SER A 63 10.29 -1.26 13.70
C SER A 63 9.17 -2.11 13.11
N GLU A 64 9.51 -2.95 12.14
CA GLU A 64 8.67 -4.09 11.77
C GLU A 64 8.48 -5.05 12.95
N PRO A 65 7.45 -5.92 12.94
CA PRO A 65 7.26 -6.93 13.98
C PRO A 65 8.48 -7.85 14.11
N LEU A 66 9.01 -7.98 15.31
CA LEU A 66 10.20 -8.78 15.62
C LEU A 66 9.83 -10.21 16.06
N ALA A 67 10.75 -11.17 15.94
CA ALA A 67 10.64 -12.48 16.56
C ALA A 67 11.23 -12.39 17.98
N MET A 68 10.34 -12.41 18.98
CA MET A 68 10.65 -12.11 20.37
C MET A 68 10.41 -13.29 21.31
N ILE A 69 9.73 -14.34 20.84
CA ILE A 69 9.43 -15.58 21.58
C ILE A 69 9.86 -16.79 20.75
N GLY A 70 10.18 -17.91 21.43
CA GLY A 70 10.78 -19.09 20.77
C GLY A 70 9.97 -19.65 19.62
N GLN A 71 8.64 -19.66 19.72
CA GLN A 71 7.78 -20.13 18.62
C GLN A 71 7.83 -19.25 17.35
N GLN A 72 8.32 -18.01 17.43
CA GLN A 72 8.46 -17.11 16.29
C GLN A 72 9.78 -17.29 15.52
N ASP A 73 10.72 -18.07 16.00
CA ASP A 73 12.04 -18.26 15.36
C ASP A 73 11.96 -18.84 13.94
N ARG A 74 10.84 -19.49 13.61
CA ARG A 74 10.52 -19.99 12.26
C ARG A 74 9.96 -18.89 11.31
N LEU A 75 9.56 -17.73 11.85
CA LEU A 75 9.01 -16.66 11.05
C LEU A 75 10.13 -15.86 10.36
N PRO A 76 9.87 -15.28 9.20
CA PRO A 76 10.85 -14.43 8.49
C PRO A 76 10.93 -13.03 9.14
N LYS A 77 11.36 -13.00 10.40
CA LYS A 77 11.50 -11.79 11.24
C LYS A 77 12.89 -11.73 11.85
N VAL A 78 13.34 -10.54 12.26
CA VAL A 78 14.58 -10.39 13.04
C VAL A 78 14.38 -11.08 14.40
N ARG A 79 15.31 -11.98 14.77
CA ARG A 79 15.28 -12.73 16.03
C ARG A 79 15.98 -11.94 17.13
N VAL A 80 15.21 -11.46 18.10
CA VAL A 80 15.75 -10.67 19.22
C VAL A 80 16.50 -11.55 20.21
N ARG A 81 16.04 -12.78 20.45
CA ARG A 81 16.59 -13.72 21.44
C ARG A 81 17.89 -14.41 20.98
N ASP A 82 18.28 -14.27 19.73
CA ASP A 82 19.51 -14.86 19.20
C ASP A 82 20.72 -13.96 19.56
N PRO A 83 21.62 -14.39 20.47
CA PRO A 83 22.74 -13.54 20.87
C PRO A 83 23.67 -13.17 19.71
N SER A 84 23.75 -14.01 18.66
CA SER A 84 24.57 -13.72 17.48
C SER A 84 24.06 -12.51 16.69
N GLY A 85 22.80 -12.11 16.89
CA GLY A 85 22.16 -10.95 16.25
C GLY A 85 22.27 -9.64 17.02
N HIS A 86 22.73 -9.65 18.28
CA HIS A 86 22.69 -8.47 19.14
C HIS A 86 23.54 -7.30 18.60
N ASP A 87 24.70 -7.57 18.01
CA ASP A 87 25.50 -6.54 17.33
C ASP A 87 24.73 -5.90 16.14
N GLY A 88 23.91 -6.70 15.45
CA GLY A 88 23.04 -6.20 14.39
C GLY A 88 21.95 -5.27 14.94
N LEU A 89 21.31 -5.66 16.04
CA LEU A 89 20.30 -4.84 16.71
C LEU A 89 20.91 -3.52 17.20
N LYS A 90 22.10 -3.57 17.82
CA LYS A 90 22.80 -2.37 18.27
C LYS A 90 23.11 -1.42 17.11
N ARG A 91 23.71 -1.93 16.01
CA ARG A 91 23.99 -1.09 14.81
C ARG A 91 22.71 -0.48 14.23
N TRP A 92 21.58 -1.17 14.33
CA TRP A 92 20.31 -0.65 13.86
C TRP A 92 19.83 0.53 14.72
N ALA A 93 19.87 0.37 16.04
CA ALA A 93 19.51 1.44 16.98
C ALA A 93 20.44 2.65 16.81
N ASP A 94 21.77 2.42 16.78
CA ASP A 94 22.78 3.46 16.59
C ASP A 94 22.54 4.25 15.28
N ALA A 95 22.28 3.57 14.16
CA ALA A 95 22.04 4.21 12.85
C ALA A 95 20.79 5.12 12.82
N VAL A 96 19.74 4.76 13.56
CA VAL A 96 18.56 5.61 13.73
C VAL A 96 18.85 6.78 14.66
N ALA A 97 19.57 6.53 15.77
CA ALA A 97 19.95 7.56 16.73
C ALA A 97 20.91 8.60 16.14
N GLU A 98 21.87 8.19 15.28
CA GLU A 98 22.74 9.11 14.52
C GLU A 98 21.96 10.10 13.64
N LYS A 99 20.71 9.77 13.30
CA LYS A 99 19.78 10.62 12.56
C LYS A 99 18.74 11.28 13.48
N GLU A 100 19.04 11.38 14.78
CA GLU A 100 18.18 11.99 15.81
C GLU A 100 16.78 11.35 15.90
N GLY A 101 16.64 10.08 15.53
CA GLY A 101 15.42 9.27 15.67
C GLY A 101 15.50 8.40 16.93
N VAL A 102 14.35 8.10 17.54
CA VAL A 102 14.21 7.11 18.61
C VAL A 102 13.58 5.86 18.03
N LEU A 103 14.28 4.73 18.10
CA LEU A 103 13.82 3.44 17.55
C LEU A 103 13.07 2.64 18.61
N LEU A 104 11.86 2.19 18.28
CA LEU A 104 11.05 1.27 19.10
C LEU A 104 10.95 -0.09 18.40
N GLY A 105 11.06 -1.19 19.17
CA GLY A 105 10.80 -2.55 18.68
C GLY A 105 9.31 -2.88 18.71
N GLN A 106 8.72 -3.40 17.61
CA GLN A 106 7.32 -3.82 17.67
C GLN A 106 7.14 -5.22 18.23
N VAL A 107 6.42 -5.30 19.37
CA VAL A 107 5.99 -6.54 20.05
C VAL A 107 4.70 -7.04 19.40
N GLN A 108 4.73 -8.20 18.75
CA GLN A 108 3.58 -8.73 18.03
C GLN A 108 3.69 -10.23 17.82
N ASP A 109 2.58 -10.94 17.95
CA ASP A 109 2.41 -12.30 17.43
C ASP A 109 1.14 -12.36 16.57
N PRO A 110 1.16 -13.02 15.39
CA PRO A 110 -0.02 -13.10 14.54
C PRO A 110 -1.17 -13.89 15.17
N GLY A 111 -0.88 -14.76 16.14
CA GLY A 111 -1.86 -15.69 16.69
C GLY A 111 -2.41 -16.61 15.59
N ARG A 112 -3.73 -16.75 15.53
CA ARG A 112 -4.43 -17.50 14.47
C ARG A 112 -4.55 -16.74 13.16
N GLY A 113 -4.35 -15.40 13.19
CA GLY A 113 -4.57 -14.52 12.05
C GLY A 113 -3.58 -14.74 10.90
N ARG A 114 -4.08 -14.82 9.67
CA ARG A 114 -3.29 -15.02 8.47
C ARG A 114 -3.85 -14.22 7.29
N HIS A 115 -2.97 -13.57 6.51
CA HIS A 115 -3.35 -12.79 5.33
C HIS A 115 -3.37 -13.61 4.02
N ALA A 116 -3.51 -14.92 4.12
CA ALA A 116 -3.53 -15.82 2.97
C ALA A 116 -4.46 -17.01 3.24
N PRO A 117 -5.07 -17.60 2.20
CA PRO A 117 -5.81 -18.85 2.35
C PRO A 117 -4.90 -19.98 2.80
N GLY A 118 -5.52 -21.03 3.35
CA GLY A 118 -4.83 -22.21 3.86
C GLY A 118 -4.45 -22.08 5.33
N ARG A 119 -4.48 -23.23 6.01
CA ARG A 119 -4.25 -23.33 7.46
C ARG A 119 -2.78 -23.14 7.81
N ALA A 120 -2.50 -22.40 8.88
CA ALA A 120 -1.16 -22.30 9.45
C ALA A 120 -0.97 -23.34 10.55
N PRO A 121 0.08 -24.16 10.51
CA PRO A 121 0.47 -24.97 11.64
C PRO A 121 1.02 -24.08 12.76
N TYR A 122 0.88 -24.54 14.01
CA TYR A 122 1.47 -23.88 15.18
C TYR A 122 0.93 -22.49 15.52
N ALA A 123 -0.26 -22.15 15.08
CA ALA A 123 -0.95 -20.94 15.53
C ALA A 123 -1.36 -21.08 16.99
N ILE A 124 -1.27 -19.99 17.75
CA ILE A 124 -1.74 -19.91 19.14
C ILE A 124 -2.88 -18.90 19.26
N GLY A 125 -3.68 -19.04 20.32
CA GLY A 125 -4.79 -18.12 20.56
C GLY A 125 -5.38 -18.26 21.96
N PRO A 126 -6.39 -17.42 22.29
CA PRO A 126 -7.09 -17.54 23.56
C PRO A 126 -8.00 -18.77 23.65
N SER A 127 -8.57 -19.22 22.54
CA SER A 127 -9.59 -20.27 22.47
C SER A 127 -9.45 -21.09 21.19
N PHE A 128 -9.97 -22.32 21.20
CA PHE A 128 -10.05 -23.19 20.01
C PHE A 128 -11.11 -22.69 19.03
N LEU A 129 -10.85 -21.52 18.44
CA LEU A 129 -11.72 -20.90 17.44
C LEU A 129 -10.93 -20.63 16.16
N PRO A 130 -11.44 -21.09 14.98
CA PRO A 130 -10.73 -20.88 13.73
C PRO A 130 -10.64 -19.40 13.34
N ASP A 131 -9.59 -19.06 12.62
CA ASP A 131 -9.53 -17.78 11.90
C ASP A 131 -10.59 -17.71 10.80
N ASP A 132 -11.31 -16.61 10.72
CA ASP A 132 -12.45 -16.47 9.79
C ASP A 132 -12.04 -16.46 8.30
N LEU A 133 -10.77 -16.22 7.98
CA LEU A 133 -10.25 -16.17 6.61
C LEU A 133 -9.55 -17.45 6.18
N SER A 134 -8.60 -17.90 7.00
CA SER A 134 -7.72 -19.03 6.66
C SER A 134 -8.19 -20.36 7.25
N TRP A 135 -9.21 -20.35 8.10
CA TRP A 135 -9.68 -21.50 8.88
C TRP A 135 -8.56 -22.14 9.73
N THR A 136 -7.52 -21.37 10.07
CA THR A 136 -6.46 -21.80 10.97
C THR A 136 -7.03 -21.99 12.36
N MET A 137 -6.91 -23.19 12.89
CA MET A 137 -7.26 -23.51 14.27
C MET A 137 -6.03 -23.27 15.15
N PRO A 138 -6.10 -22.35 16.12
CA PRO A 138 -5.00 -22.14 17.05
C PRO A 138 -4.98 -23.22 18.15
N ASP A 139 -3.81 -23.42 18.72
CA ASP A 139 -3.68 -24.05 20.03
C ASP A 139 -4.06 -23.03 21.11
N ALA A 140 -5.01 -23.40 21.98
CA ALA A 140 -5.48 -22.52 23.04
C ALA A 140 -4.46 -22.50 24.18
N LEU A 141 -3.87 -21.35 24.45
CA LEU A 141 -2.86 -21.21 25.49
C LEU A 141 -3.44 -21.50 26.88
N ASP A 142 -2.81 -22.37 27.64
CA ASP A 142 -3.10 -22.54 29.05
C ASP A 142 -2.44 -21.44 29.90
N HIS A 143 -2.70 -21.45 31.21
CA HIS A 143 -2.15 -20.47 32.15
C HIS A 143 -0.61 -20.43 32.12
N SER A 144 0.03 -21.62 32.11
CA SER A 144 1.49 -21.73 32.11
C SER A 144 2.10 -21.16 30.82
N ALA A 145 1.51 -21.49 29.67
CA ALA A 145 1.94 -20.97 28.37
C ALA A 145 1.76 -19.45 28.26
N ILE A 146 0.68 -18.89 28.85
CA ILE A 146 0.47 -17.42 28.91
C ILE A 146 1.58 -16.75 29.75
N MET A 147 1.89 -17.31 30.93
CA MET A 147 2.94 -16.76 31.79
C MET A 147 4.32 -16.83 31.13
N GLN A 148 4.63 -17.96 30.48
CA GLN A 148 5.87 -18.10 29.70
C GLN A 148 5.95 -17.08 28.56
N LEU A 149 4.87 -16.87 27.83
CA LEU A 149 4.78 -15.90 26.74
C LEU A 149 5.06 -14.48 27.24
N VAL A 150 4.48 -14.07 28.37
CA VAL A 150 4.71 -12.76 29.00
C VAL A 150 6.19 -12.61 29.37
N GLU A 151 6.77 -13.62 30.00
CA GLU A 151 8.18 -13.62 30.40
C GLU A 151 9.12 -13.51 29.20
N GLU A 152 8.89 -14.31 28.13
CA GLU A 152 9.72 -14.28 26.92
C GLU A 152 9.68 -12.93 26.21
N PHE A 153 8.50 -12.28 26.13
CA PHE A 153 8.39 -10.94 25.55
C PHE A 153 9.12 -9.89 26.40
N ALA A 154 8.98 -9.95 27.74
CA ALA A 154 9.65 -9.02 28.63
C ALA A 154 11.18 -9.15 28.57
N GLN A 155 11.71 -10.39 28.55
CA GLN A 155 13.14 -10.65 28.35
C GLN A 155 13.65 -10.12 27.02
N SER A 156 12.86 -10.29 25.93
CA SER A 156 13.23 -9.74 24.62
C SER A 156 13.22 -8.22 24.61
N CYS A 157 12.30 -7.57 25.33
CA CYS A 157 12.33 -6.12 25.50
C CYS A 157 13.58 -5.66 26.26
N ALA A 158 14.02 -6.40 27.28
CA ALA A 158 15.28 -6.10 27.99
C ALA A 158 16.50 -6.24 27.07
N VAL A 159 16.52 -7.19 26.13
CA VAL A 159 17.56 -7.27 25.09
C VAL A 159 17.52 -6.05 24.17
N LEU A 160 16.34 -5.60 23.74
CA LEU A 160 16.23 -4.38 22.92
C LEU A 160 16.72 -3.14 23.66
N ASP A 161 16.39 -2.98 24.95
CA ASP A 161 16.87 -1.91 25.80
C ASP A 161 18.41 -1.94 25.89
N ALA A 162 19.01 -3.08 26.17
CA ALA A 162 20.47 -3.29 26.19
C ALA A 162 21.13 -3.01 24.84
N CYS A 163 20.43 -3.19 23.72
CA CYS A 163 20.89 -2.87 22.37
C CYS A 163 20.67 -1.41 21.97
N GLY A 164 20.11 -0.57 22.84
CA GLY A 164 19.93 0.87 22.59
C GLY A 164 18.64 1.27 21.91
N PHE A 165 17.64 0.38 21.84
CA PHE A 165 16.27 0.77 21.46
C PHE A 165 15.67 1.67 22.55
N GLY A 166 14.99 2.75 22.14
CA GLY A 166 14.35 3.66 23.10
C GLY A 166 13.07 3.12 23.71
N GLY A 167 12.58 1.96 23.26
CA GLY A 167 11.37 1.35 23.77
C GLY A 167 10.77 0.26 22.87
N CYS A 168 9.51 -0.06 23.13
CA CYS A 168 8.72 -0.96 22.29
C CYS A 168 7.32 -0.40 22.01
N GLU A 169 6.66 -0.91 20.97
CA GLU A 169 5.24 -0.73 20.70
C GLU A 169 4.53 -2.09 20.73
N ILE A 170 3.60 -2.28 21.66
CA ILE A 170 2.79 -3.50 21.74
C ILE A 170 1.65 -3.40 20.72
N SER A 171 1.60 -4.32 19.76
CA SER A 171 0.56 -4.37 18.74
C SER A 171 -0.61 -5.23 19.20
N ALA A 172 -1.56 -4.62 19.90
CA ALA A 172 -2.78 -5.26 20.39
C ALA A 172 -4.01 -4.97 19.51
N GLY A 173 -3.80 -4.52 18.27
CA GLY A 173 -4.84 -4.32 17.27
C GLY A 173 -4.73 -5.27 16.08
N HIS A 174 -5.53 -5.04 15.04
CA HIS A 174 -5.47 -5.69 13.73
C HIS A 174 -5.70 -7.22 13.74
N GLY A 175 -6.39 -7.77 14.76
CA GLY A 175 -6.65 -9.21 14.85
C GLY A 175 -5.46 -10.08 15.26
N HIS A 176 -4.35 -9.49 15.74
CA HIS A 176 -3.19 -10.21 16.26
C HIS A 176 -3.46 -10.85 17.63
N LEU A 177 -2.53 -11.64 18.18
CA LEU A 177 -2.71 -12.42 19.39
C LEU A 177 -3.30 -11.62 20.56
N PHE A 178 -2.70 -10.46 20.87
CA PHE A 178 -3.20 -9.62 21.98
C PHE A 178 -4.60 -9.09 21.72
N HIS A 179 -4.91 -8.71 20.46
CA HIS A 179 -6.27 -8.36 20.05
C HIS A 179 -7.23 -9.55 20.24
N GLN A 180 -6.80 -10.75 19.89
CA GLN A 180 -7.62 -11.97 20.03
C GLN A 180 -8.00 -12.23 21.50
N PHE A 181 -7.15 -11.86 22.45
CA PHE A 181 -7.48 -11.93 23.89
C PHE A 181 -8.47 -10.83 24.30
N LEU A 182 -8.39 -9.63 23.72
CA LEU A 182 -9.29 -8.51 24.03
C LEU A 182 -10.70 -8.73 23.47
N SER A 183 -10.83 -9.34 22.29
CA SER A 183 -12.10 -9.44 21.55
C SER A 183 -12.99 -10.56 22.08
N PRO A 184 -14.26 -10.27 22.44
CA PRO A 184 -15.20 -11.30 22.86
C PRO A 184 -15.54 -12.31 21.76
N ARG A 185 -15.30 -11.94 20.47
CA ARG A 185 -15.50 -12.84 19.33
C ARG A 185 -14.47 -13.97 19.28
N SER A 186 -13.24 -13.72 19.70
CA SER A 186 -12.14 -14.68 19.65
C SER A 186 -11.75 -15.26 21.00
N ASN A 187 -12.08 -14.60 22.08
CA ASN A 187 -11.80 -15.02 23.45
C ASN A 187 -13.09 -15.51 24.13
N GLN A 188 -13.26 -16.83 24.15
CA GLN A 188 -14.39 -17.51 24.81
C GLN A 188 -13.92 -18.32 26.03
N ARG A 189 -12.86 -17.84 26.70
CA ARG A 189 -12.33 -18.45 27.92
C ARG A 189 -13.26 -18.18 29.12
N GLU A 190 -13.31 -19.12 30.03
CA GLU A 190 -14.04 -19.04 31.29
C GLU A 190 -13.10 -18.89 32.50
N ASP A 191 -11.78 -18.86 32.26
CA ASP A 191 -10.76 -18.64 33.28
C ASP A 191 -10.41 -17.15 33.43
N ASP A 192 -9.39 -16.88 34.26
CA ASP A 192 -8.91 -15.52 34.58
C ASP A 192 -8.51 -14.66 33.37
N TYR A 193 -8.36 -15.22 32.18
CA TYR A 193 -7.97 -14.52 30.94
C TYR A 193 -9.13 -14.34 29.96
N GLY A 194 -10.37 -14.61 30.37
CA GLY A 194 -11.56 -14.49 29.54
C GLY A 194 -12.76 -13.89 30.28
N GLY A 195 -13.96 -14.15 29.78
CA GLY A 195 -15.21 -13.69 30.37
C GLY A 195 -15.41 -12.18 30.30
N ASP A 196 -15.22 -11.48 31.40
CA ASP A 196 -15.43 -10.04 31.48
C ASP A 196 -14.27 -9.19 30.91
N LEU A 197 -14.42 -7.89 30.99
CA LEU A 197 -13.41 -6.96 30.49
C LEU A 197 -12.08 -7.07 31.25
N ALA A 198 -12.13 -7.29 32.56
CA ALA A 198 -10.93 -7.43 33.39
C ALA A 198 -10.14 -8.69 33.02
N GLY A 199 -10.82 -9.80 32.79
CA GLY A 199 -10.19 -11.04 32.32
C GLY A 199 -9.59 -10.90 30.91
N ARG A 200 -10.35 -10.38 29.95
CA ARG A 200 -9.86 -10.22 28.58
C ARG A 200 -8.67 -9.25 28.45
N THR A 201 -8.51 -8.28 29.35
CA THR A 201 -7.37 -7.35 29.35
C THR A 201 -6.19 -7.83 30.21
N ARG A 202 -6.34 -8.88 31.01
CA ARG A 202 -5.33 -9.37 31.95
C ARG A 202 -3.98 -9.66 31.30
N LEU A 203 -3.96 -10.38 30.19
CA LEU A 203 -2.71 -10.70 29.47
C LEU A 203 -1.94 -9.42 29.11
N LEU A 204 -2.64 -8.43 28.55
CA LEU A 204 -2.00 -7.20 28.07
C LEU A 204 -1.47 -6.37 29.25
N ARG A 205 -2.20 -6.27 30.36
CA ARG A 205 -1.75 -5.60 31.58
C ARG A 205 -0.52 -6.28 32.18
N ALA A 206 -0.57 -7.62 32.33
CA ALA A 206 0.58 -8.40 32.82
C ALA A 206 1.82 -8.21 31.94
N LEU A 207 1.64 -8.14 30.61
CA LEU A 207 2.76 -7.90 29.69
C LEU A 207 3.38 -6.50 29.86
N ILE A 208 2.56 -5.46 30.00
CA ILE A 208 3.04 -4.09 30.26
C ILE A 208 3.84 -4.04 31.57
N GLU A 209 3.32 -4.63 32.65
CA GLU A 209 3.98 -4.70 33.95
C GLU A 209 5.31 -5.47 33.89
N ALA A 210 5.33 -6.61 33.20
CA ALA A 210 6.54 -7.41 33.04
C ALA A 210 7.63 -6.64 32.25
N ILE A 211 7.27 -5.95 31.17
CA ILE A 211 8.21 -5.10 30.41
C ILE A 211 8.71 -3.94 31.28
N ARG A 212 7.83 -3.27 32.05
CA ARG A 212 8.24 -2.22 32.98
C ARG A 212 9.24 -2.71 34.02
N SER A 213 9.10 -3.93 34.49
CA SER A 213 10.00 -4.54 35.48
C SER A 213 11.33 -4.98 34.89
N ALA A 214 11.35 -5.39 33.62
CA ALA A 214 12.54 -5.93 32.96
C ALA A 214 13.44 -4.86 32.33
N CYS A 215 12.89 -3.68 31.98
CA CYS A 215 13.59 -2.63 31.24
C CYS A 215 13.92 -1.42 32.10
N GLY A 216 14.85 -0.59 31.63
CA GLY A 216 15.23 0.66 32.29
C GLY A 216 14.08 1.68 32.39
N SER A 217 14.21 2.62 33.34
CA SER A 217 13.16 3.61 33.64
C SER A 217 12.82 4.53 32.47
N GLY A 218 13.72 4.69 31.49
CA GLY A 218 13.51 5.48 30.27
C GLY A 218 12.92 4.68 29.11
N PHE A 219 12.72 3.37 29.23
CA PHE A 219 12.20 2.54 28.14
C PHE A 219 10.73 2.84 27.88
N ILE A 220 10.43 3.31 26.65
CA ILE A 220 9.08 3.70 26.23
C ILE A 220 8.24 2.46 25.95
N ILE A 221 7.00 2.42 26.43
CA ILE A 221 6.00 1.42 26.07
C ILE A 221 4.86 2.12 25.34
N GLY A 222 4.84 1.99 24.00
CA GLY A 222 3.68 2.36 23.20
C GLY A 222 2.66 1.21 23.13
N LEU A 223 1.39 1.54 23.00
CA LEU A 223 0.34 0.54 22.88
C LEU A 223 -0.62 0.87 21.74
N LYS A 224 -0.73 -0.07 20.80
CA LYS A 224 -1.68 -0.01 19.69
C LYS A 224 -2.89 -0.87 20.01
N LEU A 225 -4.02 -0.22 20.32
CA LEU A 225 -5.29 -0.87 20.66
C LEU A 225 -6.23 -0.95 19.45
N PRO A 226 -7.23 -1.84 19.45
CA PRO A 226 -8.33 -1.79 18.49
C PRO A 226 -9.21 -0.57 18.76
N GLY A 227 -9.67 0.10 17.70
CA GLY A 227 -10.64 1.19 17.78
C GLY A 227 -12.03 0.76 17.33
N ASP A 228 -12.10 0.09 16.17
CA ASP A 228 -13.31 -0.51 15.62
C ASP A 228 -12.91 -1.67 14.69
N ASP A 229 -13.46 -2.85 14.95
CA ASP A 229 -13.21 -4.01 14.10
C ASP A 229 -14.11 -4.05 12.86
N GLY A 230 -15.20 -3.28 12.85
CA GLY A 230 -16.17 -3.29 11.76
C GLY A 230 -16.89 -4.62 11.57
N VAL A 231 -16.92 -5.47 12.61
CA VAL A 231 -17.48 -6.83 12.58
C VAL A 231 -18.44 -7.01 13.76
N PRO A 232 -19.68 -7.44 13.51
CA PRO A 232 -20.65 -7.69 14.59
C PRO A 232 -20.13 -8.69 15.63
N GLY A 233 -20.32 -8.36 16.91
CA GLY A 233 -19.88 -9.18 18.04
C GLY A 233 -18.38 -9.14 18.32
N SER A 234 -17.62 -8.31 17.62
CA SER A 234 -16.22 -8.00 17.89
C SER A 234 -16.10 -6.65 18.61
N ILE A 235 -14.90 -6.07 18.70
CA ILE A 235 -14.69 -4.81 19.38
C ILE A 235 -15.26 -3.64 18.55
N ASP A 236 -16.21 -2.94 19.14
CA ASP A 236 -16.75 -1.68 18.63
C ASP A 236 -16.13 -0.47 19.36
N PRO A 237 -16.42 0.78 18.96
CA PRO A 237 -15.84 1.97 19.58
C PRO A 237 -16.15 2.12 21.08
N ASP A 238 -17.30 1.64 21.57
CA ASP A 238 -17.65 1.71 23.00
C ASP A 238 -16.84 0.72 23.82
N GLN A 239 -16.68 -0.51 23.33
CA GLN A 239 -15.80 -1.51 23.92
C GLN A 239 -14.33 -1.07 23.87
N ALA A 240 -13.89 -0.49 22.77
CA ALA A 240 -12.54 0.07 22.64
C ALA A 240 -12.27 1.14 23.70
N ALA A 241 -13.22 2.04 23.94
CA ALA A 241 -13.12 3.05 24.98
C ALA A 241 -13.06 2.42 26.40
N GLN A 242 -13.85 1.38 26.67
CA GLN A 242 -13.82 0.68 27.96
C GLN A 242 -12.49 -0.04 28.19
N ILE A 243 -11.98 -0.77 27.17
CA ILE A 243 -10.66 -1.41 27.19
C ILE A 243 -9.57 -0.37 27.49
N THR A 244 -9.61 0.76 26.78
CA THR A 244 -8.62 1.83 26.93
C THR A 244 -8.63 2.40 28.34
N ARG A 245 -9.78 2.75 28.91
CA ARG A 245 -9.89 3.29 30.29
C ARG A 245 -9.32 2.33 31.32
N LEU A 246 -9.64 1.04 31.22
CA LEU A 246 -9.16 0.04 32.17
C LEU A 246 -7.63 -0.11 32.10
N ILE A 247 -7.06 -0.17 30.90
CA ILE A 247 -5.60 -0.29 30.72
C ILE A 247 -4.90 0.96 31.23
N VAL A 248 -5.41 2.16 30.91
CA VAL A 248 -4.84 3.43 31.38
C VAL A 248 -4.86 3.53 32.91
N GLN A 249 -5.91 3.01 33.55
CA GLN A 249 -6.03 3.00 35.00
C GLN A 249 -5.09 2.01 35.69
N GLU A 250 -4.93 0.80 35.16
CA GLU A 250 -4.25 -0.30 35.85
C GLU A 250 -2.80 -0.55 35.36
N ALA A 251 -2.52 -0.31 34.09
CA ALA A 251 -1.20 -0.52 33.48
C ALA A 251 -0.91 0.54 32.39
N PRO A 252 -0.70 1.82 32.76
CA PRO A 252 -0.60 2.92 31.81
C PRO A 252 0.61 2.78 30.86
N PRO A 253 0.41 2.82 29.53
CA PRO A 253 1.48 2.95 28.56
C PRO A 253 1.97 4.42 28.49
N ASP A 254 3.03 4.67 27.71
CA ASP A 254 3.55 6.02 27.53
C ASP A 254 2.90 6.77 26.35
N TYR A 255 2.35 6.03 25.38
CA TYR A 255 1.46 6.56 24.36
C TYR A 255 0.48 5.48 23.88
N LEU A 256 -0.63 5.94 23.30
CA LEU A 256 -1.67 5.10 22.70
C LEU A 256 -1.83 5.41 21.21
N CYS A 257 -2.17 4.40 20.43
CA CYS A 257 -2.70 4.58 19.08
C CYS A 257 -3.77 3.53 18.78
N PHE A 258 -4.65 3.81 17.81
CA PHE A 258 -5.78 2.94 17.50
C PHE A 258 -5.70 2.37 16.11
N ALA A 259 -5.75 1.04 16.03
CA ALA A 259 -5.85 0.27 14.81
C ALA A 259 -7.30 -0.03 14.46
N GLN A 260 -7.61 -0.15 13.19
CA GLN A 260 -8.95 -0.44 12.71
C GLN A 260 -8.98 -1.78 11.96
N GLY A 261 -10.14 -2.42 12.01
CA GLY A 261 -10.35 -3.70 11.34
C GLY A 261 -9.65 -4.90 11.96
N SER A 262 -10.12 -6.07 11.59
CA SER A 262 -9.53 -7.36 11.95
C SER A 262 -8.90 -8.03 10.72
N HIS A 263 -8.15 -9.13 10.91
CA HIS A 263 -7.50 -9.86 9.82
C HIS A 263 -8.45 -10.43 8.79
N ALA A 264 -9.63 -10.87 9.20
CA ALA A 264 -10.48 -11.69 8.34
C ALA A 264 -11.53 -10.88 7.57
N GLN A 265 -12.51 -10.32 8.26
CA GLN A 265 -13.72 -9.79 7.63
C GLN A 265 -13.66 -8.28 7.32
N SER A 266 -12.66 -7.57 7.85
CA SER A 266 -12.53 -6.11 7.71
C SER A 266 -11.07 -5.68 7.51
N LEU A 267 -10.30 -6.50 6.79
CA LEU A 267 -8.88 -6.23 6.52
C LEU A 267 -8.69 -4.92 5.73
N GLU A 268 -9.64 -4.52 4.92
CA GLU A 268 -9.61 -3.24 4.20
C GLU A 268 -9.62 -2.02 5.14
N MET A 269 -10.17 -2.15 6.35
CA MET A 269 -10.09 -1.09 7.37
C MET A 269 -8.68 -0.99 7.99
N HIS A 270 -7.94 -2.09 8.01
CA HIS A 270 -6.55 -2.12 8.49
C HIS A 270 -5.65 -1.17 7.67
N LEU A 271 -5.85 -1.14 6.36
CA LEU A 271 -5.07 -0.35 5.42
C LEU A 271 -5.99 0.47 4.51
N PRO A 272 -6.58 1.57 5.00
CA PRO A 272 -7.51 2.36 4.20
C PRO A 272 -6.86 2.75 2.88
N ASP A 273 -7.57 2.45 1.80
CA ASP A 273 -7.10 2.66 0.45
C ASP A 273 -7.59 4.00 -0.14
N ARG A 274 -7.34 4.20 -1.41
CA ARG A 274 -7.67 5.41 -2.15
C ARG A 274 -9.17 5.61 -2.44
N TYR A 275 -10.02 4.62 -2.18
CA TYR A 275 -11.47 4.72 -2.38
C TYR A 275 -12.19 5.41 -1.21
N GLY A 276 -11.56 5.48 -0.03
CA GLY A 276 -12.08 6.22 1.11
C GLY A 276 -11.54 7.66 1.16
N PRO A 277 -12.03 8.50 2.09
CA PRO A 277 -11.51 9.85 2.30
C PRO A 277 -10.08 9.82 2.90
N PRO A 278 -9.32 10.92 2.83
CA PRO A 278 -8.15 11.12 3.68
C PRO A 278 -8.54 11.05 5.16
N MET A 279 -7.62 10.57 6.00
CA MET A 279 -7.81 10.47 7.46
C MET A 279 -9.18 9.87 7.88
N PRO A 280 -9.59 8.68 7.37
CA PRO A 280 -10.95 8.16 7.54
C PRO A 280 -11.28 7.84 9.01
N TYR A 281 -10.30 7.82 9.89
CA TYR A 281 -10.47 7.47 11.30
C TYR A 281 -10.34 8.65 12.26
N ARG A 282 -10.33 9.89 11.73
CA ARG A 282 -10.18 11.11 12.56
C ARG A 282 -11.27 11.22 13.62
N ASP A 283 -12.53 11.08 13.22
CA ASP A 283 -13.67 11.19 14.14
C ASP A 283 -13.69 10.08 15.19
N LEU A 284 -13.33 8.85 14.79
CA LEU A 284 -13.22 7.73 15.73
C LEU A 284 -12.11 7.98 16.76
N GLN A 285 -10.95 8.46 16.31
CA GLN A 285 -9.83 8.77 17.19
C GLN A 285 -10.18 9.92 18.15
N ALA A 286 -10.87 10.94 17.68
CA ALA A 286 -11.39 12.02 18.52
C ALA A 286 -12.35 11.48 19.61
N ARG A 287 -13.24 10.56 19.27
CA ARG A 287 -14.12 9.87 20.22
C ARG A 287 -13.36 9.06 21.28
N LEU A 288 -12.27 8.39 20.89
CA LEU A 288 -11.49 7.55 21.80
C LEU A 288 -10.51 8.36 22.67
N ARG A 289 -10.23 9.61 22.30
CA ARG A 289 -9.26 10.46 23.01
C ARG A 289 -9.60 10.65 24.50
N GLU A 290 -10.87 10.80 24.83
CA GLU A 290 -11.29 10.94 26.25
C GLU A 290 -10.90 9.70 27.08
N ALA A 291 -10.98 8.52 26.48
CA ALA A 291 -10.62 7.27 27.14
C ALA A 291 -9.10 7.15 27.40
N CYS A 292 -8.28 7.95 26.73
CA CYS A 292 -6.83 7.95 26.92
C CYS A 292 -6.38 8.56 28.26
N GLY A 293 -7.27 9.23 29.02
CA GLY A 293 -7.00 9.68 30.39
C GLY A 293 -5.77 10.58 30.53
N GLY A 294 -5.41 11.35 29.49
CA GLY A 294 -4.20 12.20 29.46
C GLY A 294 -2.94 11.51 28.94
N ILE A 295 -2.98 10.21 28.66
CA ILE A 295 -1.89 9.54 27.95
C ILE A 295 -1.81 10.10 26.52
N PRO A 296 -0.61 10.45 26.02
CA PRO A 296 -0.42 10.93 24.66
C PRO A 296 -1.01 9.99 23.60
N MET A 297 -1.69 10.55 22.60
CA MET A 297 -2.24 9.78 21.50
C MET A 297 -1.46 10.03 20.22
N MET A 298 -1.16 8.95 19.47
CA MET A 298 -0.61 8.98 18.13
C MET A 298 -1.74 8.73 17.12
N ALA A 299 -2.04 9.72 16.29
CA ALA A 299 -3.01 9.57 15.20
C ALA A 299 -2.48 8.68 14.08
N LEU A 300 -3.31 7.77 13.57
CA LEU A 300 -3.02 6.84 12.48
C LEU A 300 -4.14 6.84 11.44
N GLY A 301 -3.84 6.45 10.22
CA GLY A 301 -4.83 6.11 9.20
C GLY A 301 -4.83 7.03 7.98
N ARG A 302 -4.07 6.67 6.94
CA ARG A 302 -4.04 7.36 5.64
C ARG A 302 -3.78 8.88 5.75
N ILE A 303 -2.82 9.26 6.58
CA ILE A 303 -2.26 10.60 6.62
C ILE A 303 -1.20 10.65 5.53
N THR A 304 -1.41 11.44 4.48
CA THR A 304 -0.59 11.44 3.27
C THR A 304 0.03 12.78 2.93
N ASP A 305 -0.51 13.87 3.47
CA ASP A 305 -0.02 15.23 3.29
C ASP A 305 0.54 15.81 4.61
N PRO A 306 1.69 16.51 4.60
CA PRO A 306 2.23 17.19 5.80
C PRO A 306 1.26 18.16 6.46
N ALA A 307 0.39 18.82 5.69
CA ALA A 307 -0.61 19.73 6.22
C ALA A 307 -1.71 19.01 7.03
N GLU A 308 -2.07 17.77 6.64
CA GLU A 308 -2.98 16.92 7.43
C GLU A 308 -2.37 16.59 8.79
N ALA A 309 -1.08 16.25 8.82
CA ALA A 309 -0.36 15.94 10.05
C ALA A 309 -0.22 17.16 10.95
N GLU A 310 0.12 18.32 10.38
CA GLU A 310 0.18 19.59 11.12
C GLU A 310 -1.17 19.93 11.76
N ALA A 311 -2.26 19.82 10.99
CA ALA A 311 -3.60 20.13 11.47
C ALA A 311 -4.00 19.28 12.70
N LEU A 312 -3.70 17.98 12.70
CA LEU A 312 -4.00 17.07 13.81
C LEU A 312 -3.25 17.47 15.11
N VAL A 313 -1.99 17.88 14.99
CA VAL A 313 -1.19 18.31 16.15
C VAL A 313 -1.60 19.72 16.60
N ALA A 314 -1.75 20.64 15.67
CA ALA A 314 -2.10 22.04 15.97
C ALA A 314 -3.48 22.18 16.63
N SER A 315 -4.45 21.34 16.24
CA SER A 315 -5.78 21.31 16.86
C SER A 315 -5.79 20.63 18.23
N GLY A 316 -4.71 19.95 18.63
CA GLY A 316 -4.64 19.16 19.86
C GLY A 316 -5.39 17.82 19.77
N GLU A 317 -5.77 17.36 18.58
CA GLU A 317 -6.41 16.06 18.39
C GLU A 317 -5.45 14.90 18.64
N ALA A 318 -4.16 15.10 18.43
CA ALA A 318 -3.11 14.13 18.73
C ALA A 318 -1.81 14.80 19.15
N GLU A 319 -1.01 14.14 19.99
CA GLU A 319 0.34 14.58 20.35
C GLU A 319 1.38 14.11 19.35
N LEU A 320 1.14 13.00 18.68
CA LEU A 320 2.03 12.38 17.67
C LEU A 320 1.21 12.00 16.42
N VAL A 321 1.88 11.95 15.29
CA VAL A 321 1.28 11.50 14.02
C VAL A 321 2.11 10.34 13.48
N GLY A 322 1.49 9.17 13.36
CA GLY A 322 2.10 7.94 12.84
C GLY A 322 1.86 7.80 11.34
N VAL A 323 2.92 7.92 10.57
CA VAL A 323 2.90 7.84 9.10
C VAL A 323 3.69 6.61 8.64
N GLY A 324 3.03 5.69 7.96
CA GLY A 324 3.69 4.49 7.40
C GLY A 324 3.95 4.63 5.90
N ARG A 325 2.93 4.37 5.09
CA ARG A 325 3.04 4.29 3.61
C ARG A 325 3.55 5.56 2.94
N ALA A 326 3.23 6.76 3.48
CA ALA A 326 3.74 8.01 2.91
C ALA A 326 5.25 8.12 3.08
N LEU A 327 5.81 7.66 4.22
CA LEU A 327 7.27 7.60 4.43
C LEU A 327 7.96 6.45 3.66
N VAL A 328 7.22 5.47 3.15
CA VAL A 328 7.73 4.50 2.16
C VAL A 328 7.79 5.14 0.78
N ALA A 329 6.81 5.96 0.43
CA ALA A 329 6.78 6.67 -0.84
C ALA A 329 7.85 7.78 -0.90
N ASP A 330 8.06 8.50 0.20
CA ASP A 330 9.10 9.53 0.32
C ASP A 330 9.59 9.66 1.77
N PRO A 331 10.78 9.17 2.12
CA PRO A 331 11.29 9.32 3.48
C PRO A 331 11.55 10.77 3.86
N ALA A 332 11.83 11.66 2.89
CA ALA A 332 12.06 13.08 3.09
C ALA A 332 10.78 13.94 3.08
N TRP A 333 9.61 13.31 3.19
CA TRP A 333 8.29 13.92 3.13
C TRP A 333 8.16 15.21 3.96
N LEU A 334 8.49 15.17 5.27
CA LEU A 334 8.46 16.36 6.12
C LEU A 334 9.59 17.34 5.79
N ALA A 335 10.80 16.86 5.55
CA ALA A 335 11.95 17.71 5.26
C ALA A 335 11.75 18.53 3.97
N LYS A 336 11.18 17.92 2.93
CA LYS A 336 10.84 18.61 1.68
C LYS A 336 9.74 19.64 1.89
N ALA A 337 8.68 19.29 2.63
CA ALA A 337 7.58 20.21 2.93
C ALA A 337 8.08 21.45 3.69
N LYS A 338 8.88 21.27 4.73
CA LYS A 338 9.51 22.36 5.51
C LYS A 338 10.39 23.27 4.65
N ALA A 339 11.05 22.72 3.65
CA ALA A 339 11.86 23.48 2.70
C ALA A 339 11.06 24.16 1.58
N GLY A 340 9.71 24.15 1.63
CA GLY A 340 8.85 24.71 0.60
C GLY A 340 8.88 23.92 -0.71
N ARG A 341 9.31 22.67 -0.69
CA ARG A 341 9.47 21.79 -1.85
C ARG A 341 8.41 20.69 -1.91
N SER A 342 7.16 21.01 -1.55
CA SER A 342 6.05 20.04 -1.57
C SER A 342 5.84 19.41 -2.95
N GLN A 343 6.15 20.11 -4.05
CA GLN A 343 6.12 19.59 -5.42
C GLN A 343 7.19 18.51 -5.68
N ASP A 344 8.19 18.38 -4.82
CA ASP A 344 9.24 17.37 -4.93
C ASP A 344 8.94 16.11 -4.08
N ILE A 345 7.79 16.07 -3.41
CA ILE A 345 7.35 14.90 -2.63
C ILE A 345 6.74 13.87 -3.58
N ARG A 346 7.17 12.62 -3.45
CA ARG A 346 6.49 11.46 -4.05
C ARG A 346 5.34 11.04 -3.14
N TYR A 347 4.16 11.61 -3.34
CA TYR A 347 3.00 11.34 -2.48
C TYR A 347 2.54 9.89 -2.57
N CYS A 348 2.10 9.33 -1.44
CA CYS A 348 1.56 7.97 -1.37
C CYS A 348 0.21 7.88 -2.08
N LEU A 349 0.07 6.90 -2.99
CA LEU A 349 -1.17 6.65 -3.72
C LEU A 349 -2.24 5.94 -2.89
N SER A 350 -1.92 5.46 -1.70
CA SER A 350 -2.78 4.58 -0.90
C SER A 350 -3.25 3.31 -1.67
N CYS A 351 -2.40 2.80 -2.55
CA CYS A 351 -2.68 1.65 -3.43
C CYS A 351 -2.44 0.28 -2.76
N ASN A 352 -1.87 0.26 -1.56
CA ASN A 352 -1.54 -0.95 -0.80
C ASN A 352 -0.56 -1.94 -1.47
N THR A 353 0.07 -1.58 -2.60
CA THR A 353 1.05 -2.45 -3.29
C THR A 353 2.25 -2.78 -2.38
N CYS A 354 2.73 -1.84 -1.58
CA CYS A 354 3.83 -2.06 -0.63
C CYS A 354 3.50 -3.17 0.39
N TRP A 355 2.28 -3.20 0.93
CA TRP A 355 1.81 -4.27 1.80
C TRP A 355 1.71 -5.61 1.05
N ALA A 356 1.15 -5.59 -0.16
CA ALA A 356 0.97 -6.76 -0.99
C ALA A 356 2.28 -7.43 -1.40
N VAL A 357 3.30 -6.66 -1.73
CA VAL A 357 4.63 -7.17 -2.07
C VAL A 357 5.21 -8.01 -0.93
N VAL A 358 5.09 -7.53 0.31
CA VAL A 358 5.62 -8.25 1.48
C VAL A 358 4.74 -9.41 1.94
N THR A 359 3.41 -9.31 1.82
CA THR A 359 2.49 -10.32 2.35
C THR A 359 2.10 -11.40 1.34
N SER A 360 1.85 -11.02 0.09
CA SER A 360 1.36 -11.93 -0.96
C SER A 360 2.48 -12.44 -1.85
N ARG A 361 3.42 -11.57 -2.26
CA ARG A 361 4.56 -11.97 -3.10
C ARG A 361 5.77 -12.48 -2.30
N ASN A 362 5.79 -12.34 -0.98
CA ASN A 362 6.92 -12.69 -0.11
C ASN A 362 8.25 -12.03 -0.54
N GLN A 363 8.18 -10.81 -1.05
CA GLN A 363 9.32 -10.02 -1.54
C GLN A 363 9.64 -8.87 -0.57
N GLN A 364 10.79 -8.24 -0.73
CA GLN A 364 11.15 -7.03 -0.01
C GLN A 364 10.20 -5.88 -0.34
N LEU A 365 9.98 -5.03 0.66
CA LEU A 365 9.12 -3.85 0.54
C LEU A 365 9.52 -2.99 -0.65
N ALA A 366 8.53 -2.65 -1.48
CA ALA A 366 8.69 -1.79 -2.65
C ALA A 366 7.50 -0.84 -2.78
N CYS A 367 7.67 0.25 -3.51
CA CYS A 367 6.64 1.27 -3.70
C CYS A 367 6.50 1.64 -5.18
N VAL A 368 5.25 1.76 -5.65
CA VAL A 368 4.95 2.15 -7.04
C VAL A 368 5.47 3.54 -7.41
N ASN A 369 5.58 4.45 -6.43
CA ASN A 369 6.03 5.82 -6.64
C ASN A 369 7.49 6.05 -6.20
N ASN A 370 8.11 5.11 -5.48
CA ASN A 370 9.50 5.20 -5.02
C ASN A 370 10.31 3.96 -5.44
N PRO A 371 11.07 4.01 -6.53
CA PRO A 371 11.92 2.90 -6.96
C PRO A 371 13.21 2.77 -6.14
N ARG A 372 13.42 3.63 -5.14
CA ARG A 372 14.65 3.73 -4.33
C ARG A 372 14.49 3.29 -2.88
N VAL A 373 13.39 2.57 -2.55
CA VAL A 373 13.16 2.11 -1.16
C VAL A 373 14.38 1.41 -0.58
N ALA A 374 14.85 1.86 0.59
CA ALA A 374 16.05 1.40 1.29
C ALA A 374 17.40 1.65 0.59
N ALA A 375 17.43 2.37 -0.52
CA ALA A 375 18.71 2.79 -1.12
C ALA A 375 19.45 3.81 -0.22
N PRO A 376 20.79 3.82 -0.20
CA PRO A 376 21.55 4.75 0.65
C PRO A 376 21.30 6.23 0.38
N ASP A 377 20.90 6.57 -0.83
CA ASP A 377 20.64 7.94 -1.31
C ASP A 377 19.13 8.25 -1.43
N GLU A 378 18.24 7.43 -0.84
CA GLU A 378 16.78 7.55 -0.98
C GLU A 378 16.25 8.93 -0.53
N VAL A 379 16.83 9.52 0.53
CA VAL A 379 16.34 10.78 1.16
C VAL A 379 16.56 12.01 0.27
N ASP A 380 17.69 12.10 -0.40
CA ASP A 380 18.03 13.22 -1.31
C ASP A 380 18.64 12.66 -2.60
N TYR A 381 17.86 11.78 -3.25
CA TYR A 381 18.30 11.10 -4.44
C TYR A 381 18.57 12.06 -5.59
N ARG A 382 19.83 12.07 -6.05
CA ARG A 382 20.30 12.78 -7.24
C ARG A 382 21.06 11.83 -8.13
N PRO A 383 20.55 11.57 -9.35
CA PRO A 383 21.25 10.68 -10.27
C PRO A 383 22.68 11.19 -10.56
N ALA A 384 23.67 10.30 -10.41
CA ALA A 384 25.04 10.61 -10.78
C ALA A 384 25.16 10.91 -12.27
N ARG A 385 25.97 11.90 -12.63
CA ARG A 385 26.22 12.24 -14.03
C ARG A 385 26.76 11.03 -14.81
N ALA A 386 26.26 10.84 -16.03
CA ALA A 386 26.76 9.84 -16.94
C ALA A 386 28.19 10.20 -17.42
N LEU A 387 29.04 9.19 -17.62
CA LEU A 387 30.39 9.38 -18.16
C LEU A 387 30.38 9.92 -19.60
N HIS A 388 29.41 9.46 -20.38
CA HIS A 388 29.22 9.88 -21.77
C HIS A 388 27.78 10.39 -21.95
N ARG A 389 27.67 11.64 -22.43
CA ARG A 389 26.38 12.21 -22.79
C ARG A 389 25.87 11.58 -24.06
N LYS A 390 24.58 11.20 -24.08
CA LYS A 390 23.85 10.66 -25.23
C LYS A 390 22.65 11.53 -25.56
N ARG A 391 22.23 11.51 -26.83
CA ARG A 391 20.89 11.92 -27.25
C ARG A 391 19.96 10.72 -27.15
N VAL A 392 18.94 10.83 -26.35
CA VAL A 392 18.01 9.74 -26.04
C VAL A 392 16.61 10.14 -26.48
N THR A 393 15.99 9.33 -27.33
CA THR A 393 14.60 9.50 -27.70
C THR A 393 13.74 8.46 -27.02
N ILE A 394 12.73 8.92 -26.25
CA ILE A 394 11.79 8.08 -25.53
C ILE A 394 10.43 8.18 -26.21
N ILE A 395 9.82 7.05 -26.56
CA ILE A 395 8.51 6.98 -27.20
C ILE A 395 7.46 6.58 -26.17
N GLY A 396 6.66 7.55 -25.74
CA GLY A 396 5.59 7.39 -24.74
C GLY A 396 5.88 8.11 -23.43
N ALA A 397 4.95 8.97 -23.02
CA ALA A 397 4.98 9.76 -21.79
C ALA A 397 4.09 9.14 -20.68
N GLY A 398 4.05 7.80 -20.58
CA GLY A 398 3.49 7.06 -19.45
C GLY A 398 4.49 6.96 -18.30
N PRO A 399 4.11 6.36 -17.13
CA PRO A 399 4.96 6.29 -15.94
C PRO A 399 6.38 5.74 -16.20
N ALA A 400 6.53 4.70 -17.03
CA ALA A 400 7.84 4.15 -17.36
C ALA A 400 8.71 5.14 -18.17
N GLY A 401 8.11 5.75 -19.21
CA GLY A 401 8.83 6.73 -20.04
C GLY A 401 9.18 8.01 -19.29
N LEU A 402 8.29 8.51 -18.44
CA LEU A 402 8.52 9.69 -17.61
C LEU A 402 9.62 9.46 -16.57
N GLU A 403 9.63 8.28 -15.90
CA GLU A 403 10.67 7.94 -14.93
C GLU A 403 12.03 7.81 -15.63
N ALA A 404 12.10 7.16 -16.81
CA ALA A 404 13.31 7.08 -17.60
C ALA A 404 13.78 8.47 -18.06
N ALA A 405 12.86 9.32 -18.49
CA ALA A 405 13.17 10.66 -18.97
C ALA A 405 13.82 11.53 -17.90
N TRP A 406 13.21 11.61 -16.70
CA TRP A 406 13.77 12.46 -15.66
C TRP A 406 15.12 11.95 -15.15
N VAL A 407 15.29 10.62 -14.98
CA VAL A 407 16.55 10.04 -14.52
C VAL A 407 17.66 10.24 -15.56
N ALA A 408 17.40 9.94 -16.83
CA ALA A 408 18.37 10.13 -17.90
C ALA A 408 18.77 11.61 -18.08
N ALA A 409 17.78 12.54 -18.07
CA ALA A 409 18.06 13.97 -18.17
C ALA A 409 18.86 14.49 -16.97
N ALA A 410 18.51 14.09 -15.74
CA ALA A 410 19.26 14.44 -14.54
C ALA A 410 20.70 13.92 -14.57
N ARG A 411 20.96 12.78 -15.22
CA ARG A 411 22.30 12.26 -15.48
C ARG A 411 23.07 13.01 -16.57
N GLY A 412 22.42 13.95 -17.27
CA GLY A 412 23.04 14.84 -18.25
C GLY A 412 22.89 14.42 -19.71
N HIS A 413 22.06 13.39 -19.98
CA HIS A 413 21.68 13.04 -21.35
C HIS A 413 20.77 14.15 -21.94
N GLU A 414 20.79 14.29 -23.26
CA GLU A 414 19.82 15.09 -24.00
C GLU A 414 18.62 14.21 -24.32
N VAL A 415 17.48 14.49 -23.65
CA VAL A 415 16.31 13.63 -23.72
C VAL A 415 15.18 14.33 -24.46
N THR A 416 14.65 13.67 -25.49
CA THR A 416 13.43 14.06 -26.19
C THR A 416 12.39 12.96 -26.02
N VAL A 417 11.17 13.33 -25.58
CA VAL A 417 10.05 12.42 -25.38
C VAL A 417 8.97 12.69 -26.42
N LEU A 418 8.69 11.74 -27.30
CA LEU A 418 7.59 11.80 -28.26
C LEU A 418 6.39 11.05 -27.72
N SER A 419 5.20 11.61 -27.71
CA SER A 419 4.01 10.98 -27.16
C SER A 419 2.76 11.24 -27.99
N ALA A 420 2.02 10.17 -28.34
CA ALA A 420 0.73 10.29 -29.00
C ALA A 420 -0.35 10.96 -28.15
N GLY A 421 -0.24 10.81 -26.81
CA GLY A 421 -1.13 11.50 -25.89
C GLY A 421 -0.92 13.01 -25.87
N LYS A 422 -1.99 13.76 -25.56
CA LYS A 422 -1.97 15.24 -25.49
C LYS A 422 -1.28 15.77 -24.21
N ALA A 423 -0.96 14.87 -23.26
CA ALA A 423 -0.34 15.25 -21.99
C ALA A 423 0.43 14.05 -21.35
N ALA A 424 1.30 14.37 -20.40
CA ALA A 424 2.06 13.38 -19.64
C ALA A 424 1.15 12.51 -18.74
N GLY A 425 1.51 11.23 -18.54
CA GLY A 425 0.81 10.30 -17.64
C GLY A 425 0.31 9.01 -18.31
N GLY A 426 0.07 9.01 -19.63
CA GLY A 426 -0.43 7.82 -20.32
C GLY A 426 -1.72 7.26 -19.70
N GLY A 427 -1.82 5.95 -19.50
CA GLY A 427 -3.02 5.29 -18.95
C GLY A 427 -3.40 5.71 -17.53
N THR A 428 -2.49 6.32 -16.74
CA THR A 428 -2.83 6.83 -15.41
C THR A 428 -3.82 7.99 -15.45
N ARG A 429 -3.85 8.76 -16.54
CA ARG A 429 -4.82 9.85 -16.71
C ARG A 429 -6.25 9.35 -16.81
N LEU A 430 -6.49 8.31 -17.61
CA LEU A 430 -7.80 7.69 -17.69
C LEU A 430 -8.20 7.07 -16.35
N ARG A 431 -7.28 6.34 -15.71
CA ARG A 431 -7.55 5.72 -14.40
C ARG A 431 -7.85 6.77 -13.32
N ALA A 432 -7.29 7.98 -13.42
CA ALA A 432 -7.54 9.09 -12.49
C ALA A 432 -8.97 9.65 -12.57
N LEU A 433 -9.65 9.46 -13.69
CA LEU A 433 -11.05 9.89 -13.88
C LEU A 433 -12.07 8.88 -13.32
N LEU A 434 -11.62 7.69 -12.93
CA LEU A 434 -12.49 6.63 -12.38
C LEU A 434 -12.45 6.65 -10.85
N PRO A 435 -13.49 6.11 -10.17
CA PRO A 435 -13.54 6.03 -8.71
C PRO A 435 -12.22 5.53 -8.10
N GLY A 436 -11.75 6.22 -7.05
CA GLY A 436 -10.50 5.93 -6.36
C GLY A 436 -9.25 6.14 -7.22
N GLY A 437 -9.33 6.93 -8.29
CA GLY A 437 -8.23 7.20 -9.20
C GLY A 437 -7.44 8.48 -8.90
N GLU A 438 -7.98 9.37 -8.11
CA GLU A 438 -7.50 10.74 -7.91
C GLU A 438 -6.02 10.82 -7.50
N THR A 439 -5.58 9.91 -6.63
CA THR A 439 -4.20 9.89 -6.13
C THR A 439 -3.17 9.32 -7.11
N ILE A 440 -3.61 8.69 -8.21
CA ILE A 440 -2.70 8.08 -9.20
C ILE A 440 -1.89 9.14 -9.94
N THR A 441 -2.42 10.35 -10.08
CA THR A 441 -1.70 11.45 -10.73
C THR A 441 -0.42 11.82 -10.01
N SER A 442 -0.27 11.50 -8.73
CA SER A 442 0.98 11.72 -7.97
C SER A 442 2.23 11.17 -8.68
N ILE A 443 2.10 10.14 -9.50
CA ILE A 443 3.23 9.58 -10.28
C ILE A 443 3.66 10.56 -11.38
N PRO A 444 2.82 10.87 -12.38
CA PRO A 444 3.21 11.82 -13.42
C PRO A 444 3.41 13.25 -12.91
N ASP A 445 2.71 13.66 -11.84
CA ASP A 445 2.85 15.00 -11.24
C ASP A 445 4.22 15.19 -10.58
N TYR A 446 4.87 14.13 -10.13
CA TYR A 446 6.28 14.16 -9.72
C TYR A 446 7.23 14.04 -10.93
N GLN A 447 7.04 13.00 -11.77
CA GLN A 447 7.99 12.62 -12.80
C GLN A 447 8.13 13.66 -13.92
N TYR A 448 7.01 14.20 -14.39
CA TYR A 448 7.01 15.16 -15.50
C TYR A 448 7.69 16.49 -15.16
N PRO A 449 7.35 17.18 -14.04
CA PRO A 449 8.09 18.37 -13.64
C PRO A 449 9.56 18.10 -13.33
N ALA A 450 9.90 16.94 -12.77
CA ALA A 450 11.28 16.55 -12.51
C ALA A 450 12.07 16.40 -13.83
N ALA A 451 11.46 15.80 -14.86
CA ALA A 451 12.07 15.68 -16.18
C ALA A 451 12.29 17.04 -16.85
N LEU A 452 11.30 17.94 -16.75
CA LEU A 452 11.42 19.31 -17.28
C LEU A 452 12.53 20.10 -16.59
N ARG A 453 12.60 20.05 -15.24
CA ARG A 453 13.68 20.71 -14.48
C ARG A 453 15.06 20.14 -14.83
N ALA A 454 15.12 18.86 -15.20
CA ALA A 454 16.36 18.21 -15.64
C ALA A 454 16.73 18.52 -17.11
N GLY A 455 15.85 19.18 -17.87
CA GLY A 455 16.09 19.63 -19.23
C GLY A 455 15.57 18.68 -20.32
N ALA A 456 14.70 17.72 -20.00
CA ALA A 456 14.02 16.89 -21.00
C ALA A 456 13.02 17.73 -21.82
N ARG A 457 12.91 17.44 -23.10
CA ARG A 457 11.95 18.04 -24.03
C ARG A 457 10.80 17.07 -24.30
N PHE A 458 9.60 17.60 -24.46
CA PHE A 458 8.39 16.79 -24.70
C PHE A 458 7.64 17.32 -25.93
N GLU A 459 7.26 16.39 -26.81
CA GLU A 459 6.39 16.63 -27.95
C GLU A 459 5.14 15.76 -27.81
N PHE A 460 4.00 16.40 -27.52
CA PHE A 460 2.72 15.74 -27.34
C PHE A 460 1.86 15.76 -28.61
N GLY A 461 0.95 14.80 -28.77
CA GLY A 461 0.09 14.66 -29.93
C GLY A 461 0.81 14.06 -31.14
N VAL A 462 2.02 13.52 -30.95
CA VAL A 462 2.84 12.91 -32.00
C VAL A 462 2.73 11.38 -31.94
N MET A 463 2.03 10.81 -32.91
CA MET A 463 2.09 9.36 -33.16
C MET A 463 3.40 9.09 -33.93
N ALA A 464 4.47 8.89 -33.18
CA ALA A 464 5.82 8.80 -33.71
C ALA A 464 5.95 7.74 -34.80
N THR A 465 6.55 8.13 -35.93
CA THR A 465 7.00 7.28 -37.02
C THR A 465 8.51 7.02 -36.90
N PRO A 466 9.07 6.02 -37.62
CA PRO A 466 10.53 5.84 -37.67
C PRO A 466 11.28 7.11 -38.10
N ASP A 467 10.71 7.90 -39.00
CA ASP A 467 11.32 9.13 -39.50
C ASP A 467 11.31 10.26 -38.45
N ASP A 468 10.24 10.37 -37.65
CA ASP A 468 10.19 11.30 -36.50
C ASP A 468 11.29 10.96 -35.49
N VAL A 469 11.52 9.68 -35.25
CA VAL A 469 12.60 9.21 -34.35
C VAL A 469 13.97 9.58 -34.91
N GLU A 470 14.22 9.34 -36.19
CA GLU A 470 15.48 9.70 -36.86
C GLU A 470 15.73 11.19 -36.85
N ALA A 471 14.70 12.01 -37.03
CA ALA A 471 14.82 13.47 -37.00
C ALA A 471 15.42 13.99 -35.68
N THR A 472 15.26 13.24 -34.56
CA THR A 472 15.88 13.55 -33.28
C THR A 472 17.36 13.16 -33.21
N GLN A 473 17.89 12.43 -34.20
CA GLN A 473 19.26 11.93 -34.28
C GLN A 473 19.71 11.19 -32.99
N PRO A 474 19.00 10.16 -32.51
CA PRO A 474 19.25 9.56 -31.20
C PRO A 474 20.48 8.64 -31.23
N ASP A 475 21.22 8.63 -30.11
CA ASP A 475 22.25 7.63 -29.82
C ASP A 475 21.63 6.37 -29.17
N ALA A 476 20.41 6.48 -28.67
CA ALA A 476 19.59 5.36 -28.15
C ALA A 476 18.10 5.69 -28.16
N VAL A 477 17.27 4.70 -28.41
CA VAL A 477 15.80 4.81 -28.39
C VAL A 477 15.21 3.96 -27.28
N VAL A 478 14.24 4.51 -26.54
CA VAL A 478 13.50 3.79 -25.50
C VAL A 478 12.02 3.73 -25.86
N LEU A 479 11.51 2.54 -26.12
CA LEU A 479 10.09 2.29 -26.35
C LEU A 479 9.37 2.10 -25.00
N ALA A 480 8.49 3.05 -24.68
CA ALA A 480 7.59 3.06 -23.52
C ALA A 480 6.13 3.22 -23.98
N THR A 481 5.80 2.62 -25.13
CA THR A 481 4.53 2.76 -25.86
C THR A 481 3.35 2.09 -25.19
N GLY A 482 3.59 1.37 -24.08
CA GLY A 482 2.55 0.68 -23.34
C GLY A 482 2.06 -0.59 -24.05
N ALA A 483 0.84 -1.02 -23.70
CA ALA A 483 0.20 -2.21 -24.24
C ALA A 483 -1.26 -1.93 -24.60
N ALA A 484 -1.87 -2.84 -25.37
CA ALA A 484 -3.29 -2.82 -25.73
C ALA A 484 -3.95 -4.13 -25.32
N MET A 485 -5.22 -4.08 -24.95
CA MET A 485 -6.00 -5.28 -24.67
C MET A 485 -6.17 -6.12 -25.95
N VAL A 486 -6.06 -7.43 -25.79
CA VAL A 486 -6.24 -8.37 -26.91
C VAL A 486 -7.72 -8.66 -27.05
N PRO A 487 -8.34 -8.46 -28.24
CA PRO A 487 -9.74 -8.80 -28.43
C PRO A 487 -10.02 -10.27 -28.06
N PRO A 488 -11.16 -10.56 -27.38
CA PRO A 488 -11.48 -11.92 -26.99
C PRO A 488 -11.84 -12.80 -28.18
N THR A 489 -11.65 -14.10 -28.06
CA THR A 489 -11.83 -15.08 -29.15
C THR A 489 -13.28 -15.29 -29.55
N TRP A 490 -14.24 -15.04 -28.64
CA TRP A 490 -15.67 -15.13 -28.92
C TRP A 490 -16.19 -13.99 -29.81
N LEU A 491 -15.42 -12.90 -29.94
CA LEU A 491 -15.78 -11.74 -30.76
C LEU A 491 -15.45 -12.02 -32.24
N PRO A 492 -16.43 -12.00 -33.15
CA PRO A 492 -16.20 -12.21 -34.60
C PRO A 492 -15.20 -11.21 -35.18
N ALA A 493 -14.49 -11.62 -36.22
CA ALA A 493 -13.42 -10.79 -36.79
C ALA A 493 -13.94 -9.50 -37.42
N ASP A 494 -15.07 -9.53 -38.10
CA ASP A 494 -15.74 -8.36 -38.67
C ASP A 494 -16.15 -7.35 -37.63
N ILE A 495 -16.83 -7.80 -36.55
CA ILE A 495 -17.25 -6.96 -35.42
C ILE A 495 -16.03 -6.32 -34.72
N ARG A 496 -14.95 -7.10 -34.56
CA ARG A 496 -13.70 -6.63 -34.00
C ARG A 496 -13.03 -5.57 -34.89
N ASP A 497 -12.96 -5.85 -36.20
CA ASP A 497 -12.25 -4.99 -37.17
C ASP A 497 -13.02 -3.66 -37.41
N GLU A 498 -14.34 -3.68 -37.27
CA GLU A 498 -15.20 -2.48 -37.25
C GLU A 498 -15.19 -1.72 -35.91
N GLY A 499 -14.62 -2.31 -34.84
CA GLY A 499 -14.51 -1.68 -33.52
C GLY A 499 -15.84 -1.51 -32.78
N LEU A 500 -16.85 -2.31 -33.12
CA LEU A 500 -18.21 -2.22 -32.55
C LEU A 500 -18.25 -2.63 -31.07
N VAL A 501 -17.36 -3.51 -30.64
CA VAL A 501 -17.14 -3.82 -29.23
C VAL A 501 -15.71 -3.37 -28.87
N PRO A 502 -15.54 -2.22 -28.23
CA PRO A 502 -14.22 -1.67 -27.92
C PRO A 502 -13.59 -2.34 -26.71
N SER A 503 -12.26 -2.14 -26.55
CA SER A 503 -11.62 -2.41 -25.27
C SER A 503 -12.16 -1.45 -24.20
N LEU A 504 -12.19 -1.89 -22.95
CA LEU A 504 -12.72 -1.08 -21.86
C LEU A 504 -11.99 0.28 -21.72
N PRO A 505 -10.65 0.39 -21.80
CA PRO A 505 -9.97 1.69 -21.79
C PRO A 505 -10.36 2.61 -22.94
N ASP A 506 -10.53 2.08 -24.16
CA ASP A 506 -10.90 2.91 -25.33
C ASP A 506 -12.33 3.44 -25.18
N ALA A 507 -13.27 2.60 -24.72
CA ALA A 507 -14.65 3.01 -24.45
C ALA A 507 -14.74 4.07 -23.33
N LEU A 508 -13.98 3.90 -22.25
CA LEU A 508 -14.00 4.82 -21.11
C LEU A 508 -13.47 6.20 -21.47
N ALA A 509 -12.55 6.32 -22.43
CA ALA A 509 -12.03 7.61 -22.87
C ALA A 509 -13.16 8.56 -23.33
N ASP A 510 -14.18 8.02 -24.00
CA ASP A 510 -15.34 8.78 -24.44
C ASP A 510 -16.42 8.90 -23.34
N LEU A 511 -16.64 7.84 -22.57
CA LEU A 511 -17.68 7.81 -21.55
C LEU A 511 -17.41 8.72 -20.37
N THR A 512 -16.13 8.93 -20.00
CA THR A 512 -15.77 9.85 -18.90
C THR A 512 -16.10 11.31 -19.19
N MET A 513 -16.41 11.63 -20.45
CA MET A 513 -16.89 12.95 -20.86
C MET A 513 -18.42 13.11 -20.81
N ARG A 514 -19.15 12.02 -20.50
CA ARG A 514 -20.62 12.01 -20.44
C ARG A 514 -21.10 12.11 -19.00
N SER A 515 -22.19 12.83 -18.78
CA SER A 515 -22.81 13.01 -17.45
C SER A 515 -24.28 12.57 -17.41
N GLN A 516 -24.86 12.19 -18.55
CA GLN A 516 -26.27 11.81 -18.62
C GLN A 516 -26.43 10.31 -18.40
N ALA A 517 -27.40 9.93 -17.54
CA ALA A 517 -27.80 8.56 -17.35
C ALA A 517 -28.28 7.94 -18.68
N GLN A 518 -27.93 6.70 -18.90
CA GLN A 518 -28.30 5.88 -20.07
C GLN A 518 -29.22 4.75 -19.61
N PRO A 519 -30.34 4.51 -20.29
CA PRO A 519 -31.16 3.33 -20.01
C PRO A 519 -30.41 2.06 -20.42
N GLY A 520 -30.81 0.92 -19.84
CA GLY A 520 -30.31 -0.39 -20.20
C GLY A 520 -29.07 -0.85 -19.39
N THR A 521 -28.46 -1.90 -19.89
CA THR A 521 -27.42 -2.67 -19.19
C THR A 521 -26.04 -2.42 -19.80
N ALA A 522 -25.07 -2.06 -18.95
CA ALA A 522 -23.67 -2.07 -19.31
C ALA A 522 -23.04 -3.44 -18.97
N VAL A 523 -22.36 -4.04 -19.93
CA VAL A 523 -21.68 -5.32 -19.77
C VAL A 523 -20.17 -5.16 -19.93
N ILE A 524 -19.41 -5.70 -18.98
CA ILE A 524 -17.95 -5.82 -19.04
C ILE A 524 -17.60 -7.31 -19.10
N TYR A 525 -16.94 -7.74 -20.17
CA TYR A 525 -16.28 -9.04 -20.19
C TYR A 525 -14.88 -8.93 -19.57
N ASP A 526 -14.71 -9.55 -18.39
CA ASP A 526 -13.51 -9.39 -17.56
C ASP A 526 -12.62 -10.62 -17.54
N MET A 527 -11.44 -10.52 -18.14
CA MET A 527 -10.30 -11.44 -18.02
C MET A 527 -9.03 -10.73 -17.47
N ASP A 528 -9.07 -9.41 -17.28
CA ASP A 528 -7.91 -8.64 -16.78
C ASP A 528 -7.82 -8.68 -15.25
N HIS A 529 -8.94 -8.76 -14.55
CA HIS A 529 -9.06 -8.83 -13.09
C HIS A 529 -8.29 -7.73 -12.32
N SER A 530 -7.95 -6.63 -13.00
CA SER A 530 -7.25 -5.49 -12.39
C SER A 530 -8.21 -4.53 -11.71
N ASP A 531 -7.67 -3.72 -10.78
CA ASP A 531 -8.42 -2.66 -10.09
C ASP A 531 -9.14 -1.69 -11.06
N GLY A 532 -8.57 -1.45 -12.24
CA GLY A 532 -9.16 -0.57 -13.25
C GLY A 532 -10.51 -1.05 -13.77
N VAL A 533 -10.70 -2.36 -13.90
CA VAL A 533 -11.97 -2.95 -14.36
C VAL A 533 -13.09 -2.69 -13.36
N TYR A 534 -12.82 -2.89 -12.07
CA TYR A 534 -13.83 -2.71 -11.02
C TYR A 534 -14.14 -1.24 -10.76
N ALA A 535 -13.14 -0.36 -10.88
CA ALA A 535 -13.37 1.09 -10.88
C ALA A 535 -14.23 1.52 -12.07
N ALA A 536 -14.04 0.92 -13.25
CA ALA A 536 -14.90 1.16 -14.41
C ALA A 536 -16.32 0.65 -14.19
N ALA A 537 -16.50 -0.53 -13.59
CA ALA A 537 -17.82 -1.05 -13.27
C ALA A 537 -18.56 -0.13 -12.28
N GLU A 538 -17.88 0.41 -11.28
CA GLU A 538 -18.45 1.39 -10.36
C GLU A 538 -18.79 2.72 -11.05
N PHE A 539 -17.97 3.17 -11.99
CA PHE A 539 -18.24 4.34 -12.81
C PHE A 539 -19.47 4.14 -13.71
N LEU A 540 -19.52 3.00 -14.41
CA LEU A 540 -20.65 2.65 -15.29
C LEU A 540 -21.96 2.50 -14.52
N HIS A 541 -21.93 2.02 -13.27
CA HIS A 541 -23.10 1.99 -12.41
C HIS A 541 -23.67 3.39 -12.10
N GLY A 542 -22.89 4.43 -12.21
CA GLY A 542 -23.36 5.83 -12.15
C GLY A 542 -24.00 6.33 -13.45
N LEU A 543 -23.81 5.61 -14.57
CA LEU A 543 -24.29 6.01 -15.89
C LEU A 543 -25.39 5.12 -16.44
N PHE A 544 -25.45 3.84 -16.10
CA PHE A 544 -26.41 2.84 -16.63
C PHE A 544 -27.30 2.30 -15.52
N GLU A 545 -28.50 1.85 -15.91
CA GLU A 545 -29.47 1.28 -14.97
C GLU A 545 -28.94 -0.01 -14.33
N ASN A 546 -28.26 -0.85 -15.13
CA ASN A 546 -27.68 -2.10 -14.67
C ASN A 546 -26.21 -2.21 -15.13
N VAL A 547 -25.41 -2.91 -14.33
CA VAL A 547 -24.05 -3.29 -14.69
C VAL A 547 -23.86 -4.77 -14.44
N VAL A 548 -23.33 -5.48 -15.43
CA VAL A 548 -23.03 -6.91 -15.36
C VAL A 548 -21.56 -7.13 -15.72
N ILE A 549 -20.84 -7.84 -14.86
CA ILE A 549 -19.49 -8.34 -15.16
C ILE A 549 -19.61 -9.81 -15.53
N VAL A 550 -19.16 -10.18 -16.72
CA VAL A 550 -19.08 -11.57 -17.20
C VAL A 550 -17.62 -12.00 -17.17
N THR A 551 -17.32 -13.11 -16.52
CA THR A 551 -15.93 -13.61 -16.44
C THR A 551 -15.87 -15.13 -16.59
N PRO A 552 -14.91 -15.67 -17.35
CA PRO A 552 -14.67 -17.11 -17.44
C PRO A 552 -14.08 -17.71 -16.17
N ARG A 553 -13.55 -16.89 -15.25
CA ARG A 553 -13.02 -17.33 -13.96
C ARG A 553 -14.14 -17.63 -12.96
N ASP A 554 -13.83 -18.44 -11.96
CA ASP A 554 -14.74 -18.80 -10.85
C ASP A 554 -14.85 -17.71 -9.76
N GLY A 555 -13.99 -16.68 -9.81
CA GLY A 555 -13.97 -15.51 -8.95
C GLY A 555 -13.66 -14.24 -9.69
N ILE A 556 -13.69 -13.11 -8.99
CA ILE A 556 -13.29 -11.79 -9.50
C ILE A 556 -12.19 -11.19 -8.60
N ALA A 557 -11.47 -10.22 -9.16
CA ALA A 557 -10.38 -9.53 -8.47
C ALA A 557 -9.32 -10.50 -7.89
N GLU A 558 -9.11 -11.66 -8.51
CA GLU A 558 -8.22 -12.69 -7.97
C GLU A 558 -6.74 -12.33 -8.11
N ASP A 559 -6.40 -11.51 -9.10
CA ASP A 559 -5.05 -10.97 -9.28
C ASP A 559 -4.80 -9.73 -8.38
N MET A 560 -5.85 -9.28 -7.64
CA MET A 560 -5.73 -8.19 -6.68
C MET A 560 -5.30 -8.69 -5.30
N TRP A 561 -4.65 -7.81 -4.57
CA TRP A 561 -4.25 -8.05 -3.19
C TRP A 561 -5.46 -8.27 -2.30
N LEU A 562 -5.35 -9.18 -1.32
CA LEU A 562 -6.46 -9.55 -0.44
C LEU A 562 -7.18 -8.31 0.16
N VAL A 563 -6.42 -7.33 0.66
CA VAL A 563 -6.98 -6.09 1.23
C VAL A 563 -7.77 -5.28 0.20
N SER A 564 -7.28 -5.17 -1.03
CA SER A 564 -7.98 -4.48 -2.12
C SER A 564 -9.16 -5.29 -2.64
N ARG A 565 -9.00 -6.63 -2.74
CA ARG A 565 -10.07 -7.54 -3.15
C ARG A 565 -11.29 -7.46 -2.22
N GLN A 566 -11.09 -7.42 -0.91
CA GLN A 566 -12.21 -7.26 0.05
C GLN A 566 -12.94 -5.93 -0.16
N GLY A 567 -12.21 -4.83 -0.34
CA GLY A 567 -12.80 -3.53 -0.63
C GLY A 567 -13.60 -3.53 -1.94
N ILE A 568 -13.04 -4.12 -3.02
CA ILE A 568 -13.74 -4.29 -4.31
C ILE A 568 -15.04 -5.08 -4.13
N LEU A 569 -14.98 -6.27 -3.53
CA LEU A 569 -16.16 -7.10 -3.30
C LEU A 569 -17.22 -6.35 -2.51
N ARG A 570 -16.84 -5.69 -1.40
CA ARG A 570 -17.78 -4.90 -0.59
C ARG A 570 -18.51 -3.85 -1.43
N ARG A 571 -17.80 -3.05 -2.23
CA ARG A 571 -18.40 -1.99 -3.07
C ARG A 571 -19.30 -2.56 -4.17
N LEU A 572 -18.90 -3.65 -4.84
CA LEU A 572 -19.72 -4.28 -5.85
C LEU A 572 -21.03 -4.85 -5.27
N TYR A 573 -20.96 -5.52 -4.11
CA TYR A 573 -22.15 -6.02 -3.42
C TYR A 573 -23.06 -4.89 -2.92
N GLN A 574 -22.51 -3.81 -2.37
CA GLN A 574 -23.28 -2.63 -1.95
C GLN A 574 -24.02 -1.97 -3.13
N LYS A 575 -23.37 -1.90 -4.29
CA LYS A 575 -23.94 -1.37 -5.53
C LYS A 575 -24.80 -2.37 -6.29
N ARG A 576 -24.91 -3.62 -5.82
CA ARG A 576 -25.66 -4.71 -6.48
C ARG A 576 -25.21 -4.95 -7.92
N ILE A 577 -23.93 -4.73 -8.24
CA ILE A 577 -23.36 -5.05 -9.54
C ILE A 577 -23.37 -6.58 -9.69
N ASN A 578 -24.01 -7.06 -10.74
CA ASN A 578 -24.12 -8.49 -10.99
C ASN A 578 -22.83 -9.08 -11.58
N VAL A 579 -22.45 -10.29 -11.13
CA VAL A 579 -21.26 -10.99 -11.61
C VAL A 579 -21.63 -12.39 -12.09
N MET A 580 -21.55 -12.62 -13.40
CA MET A 580 -21.69 -13.93 -14.04
C MET A 580 -20.31 -14.59 -14.11
N ARG A 581 -20.06 -15.51 -13.20
CA ARG A 581 -18.78 -16.24 -13.09
C ARG A 581 -18.81 -17.51 -13.94
N SER A 582 -17.63 -18.03 -14.27
CA SER A 582 -17.44 -19.26 -15.06
C SER A 582 -18.24 -19.24 -16.36
N SER A 583 -18.37 -18.06 -16.95
CA SER A 583 -19.24 -17.83 -18.11
C SER A 583 -18.52 -17.03 -19.19
N GLU A 584 -18.78 -17.35 -20.42
CA GLU A 584 -18.22 -16.69 -21.59
C GLU A 584 -19.32 -16.27 -22.55
N PRO A 585 -19.24 -15.06 -23.13
CA PRO A 585 -20.18 -14.63 -24.17
C PRO A 585 -20.10 -15.51 -25.40
N VAL A 586 -21.25 -15.72 -26.04
CA VAL A 586 -21.39 -16.34 -27.33
C VAL A 586 -22.03 -15.33 -28.28
N TRP A 587 -21.31 -14.93 -29.33
CA TRP A 587 -21.87 -14.02 -30.32
C TRP A 587 -22.94 -14.72 -31.14
N THR A 588 -24.16 -14.20 -31.12
CA THR A 588 -25.29 -14.70 -31.86
C THR A 588 -26.07 -13.56 -32.51
N THR A 589 -26.94 -13.85 -33.45
CA THR A 589 -27.82 -12.84 -34.05
C THR A 589 -28.75 -12.14 -33.06
N ALA A 590 -28.94 -12.69 -31.86
CA ALA A 590 -29.73 -12.05 -30.81
C ALA A 590 -29.08 -10.72 -30.35
N PHE A 591 -27.77 -10.58 -30.41
CA PHE A 591 -27.11 -9.32 -30.09
C PHE A 591 -27.49 -8.22 -31.09
N GLU A 592 -27.46 -8.55 -32.38
CA GLU A 592 -27.74 -7.60 -33.47
C GLU A 592 -29.24 -7.27 -33.61
N GLN A 593 -30.10 -8.26 -33.32
CA GLN A 593 -31.56 -8.14 -33.54
C GLN A 593 -32.30 -7.62 -32.32
N ASP A 594 -31.91 -8.10 -31.15
CA ASP A 594 -32.63 -7.88 -29.89
C ASP A 594 -31.85 -7.05 -28.86
N GLY A 595 -30.58 -6.72 -29.12
CA GLY A 595 -29.70 -6.08 -28.14
C GLY A 595 -29.42 -6.98 -26.93
N ALA A 596 -29.32 -8.31 -27.14
CA ALA A 596 -29.17 -9.28 -26.07
C ALA A 596 -27.91 -10.13 -26.26
N LEU A 597 -27.13 -10.35 -25.17
CA LEU A 597 -25.91 -11.16 -25.14
C LEU A 597 -26.23 -12.52 -24.54
N GLU A 598 -25.98 -13.58 -25.30
CA GLU A 598 -25.99 -14.94 -24.77
C GLU A 598 -24.63 -15.24 -24.09
N CYS A 599 -24.71 -15.95 -22.97
CA CYS A 599 -23.52 -16.43 -22.25
C CYS A 599 -23.63 -17.93 -22.00
N VAL A 600 -22.54 -18.67 -22.07
CA VAL A 600 -22.49 -20.10 -21.76
C VAL A 600 -21.64 -20.33 -20.51
N ASN A 601 -22.15 -21.11 -19.57
CA ASN A 601 -21.38 -21.56 -18.43
C ASN A 601 -20.37 -22.64 -18.85
N LEU A 602 -19.11 -22.45 -18.51
CA LEU A 602 -18.00 -23.27 -18.98
C LEU A 602 -17.96 -24.70 -18.37
N TYR A 603 -18.65 -24.92 -17.24
CA TYR A 603 -18.63 -26.22 -16.56
C TYR A 603 -19.84 -27.11 -16.93
N ASN A 604 -21.05 -26.54 -17.12
CA ASN A 604 -22.25 -27.31 -17.36
C ASN A 604 -22.90 -27.07 -18.75
N GLY A 605 -22.38 -26.07 -19.50
CA GLY A 605 -22.89 -25.69 -20.80
C GLY A 605 -24.28 -24.99 -20.78
N GLU A 606 -24.77 -24.61 -19.60
CA GLU A 606 -26.03 -23.89 -19.47
C GLU A 606 -25.92 -22.51 -20.11
N ARG A 607 -26.96 -22.15 -20.87
CA ARG A 607 -27.04 -20.84 -21.51
C ARG A 607 -27.87 -19.88 -20.66
N SER A 608 -27.39 -18.66 -20.56
CA SER A 608 -28.11 -17.53 -19.96
C SER A 608 -28.07 -16.35 -20.91
N ARG A 609 -28.99 -15.41 -20.71
CA ARG A 609 -29.14 -14.23 -21.57
C ARG A 609 -29.12 -12.95 -20.73
N ILE A 610 -28.45 -11.93 -21.25
CA ILE A 610 -28.47 -10.57 -20.72
C ILE A 610 -29.20 -9.73 -21.76
N ASP A 611 -30.29 -9.10 -21.36
CA ASP A 611 -31.13 -8.27 -22.23
C ASP A 611 -30.81 -6.78 -22.07
N ASP A 612 -31.35 -5.95 -22.96
CA ASP A 612 -31.30 -4.50 -22.96
C ASP A 612 -29.87 -3.96 -22.89
N ILE A 613 -28.94 -4.51 -23.68
CA ILE A 613 -27.54 -4.09 -23.67
C ILE A 613 -27.39 -2.74 -24.36
N ALA A 614 -27.06 -1.73 -23.57
CA ALA A 614 -26.75 -0.40 -24.04
C ALA A 614 -25.23 -0.14 -24.18
N PHE A 615 -24.41 -1.00 -23.55
CA PHE A 615 -22.96 -0.91 -23.59
C PHE A 615 -22.33 -2.28 -23.41
N LEU A 616 -21.35 -2.62 -24.26
CA LEU A 616 -20.52 -3.82 -24.14
C LEU A 616 -19.06 -3.47 -24.41
N ALA A 617 -18.17 -3.85 -23.48
CA ALA A 617 -16.75 -3.73 -23.67
C ALA A 617 -16.00 -4.92 -23.08
N TYR A 618 -14.77 -5.15 -23.54
CA TYR A 618 -13.92 -6.20 -22.99
C TYR A 618 -12.72 -5.62 -22.22
N ALA A 619 -12.37 -6.28 -21.12
CA ALA A 619 -11.16 -6.11 -20.36
C ALA A 619 -10.38 -7.42 -20.34
N THR A 620 -9.31 -7.48 -21.10
CA THR A 620 -8.55 -8.71 -21.38
C THR A 620 -7.06 -8.49 -21.15
N PRO A 621 -6.24 -9.56 -21.06
CA PRO A 621 -4.80 -9.43 -21.01
C PRO A 621 -4.25 -8.54 -22.13
N ARG A 622 -3.17 -7.84 -21.84
CA ARG A 622 -2.62 -6.80 -22.72
C ARG A 622 -1.38 -7.29 -23.45
N ALA A 623 -1.31 -7.01 -24.75
CA ALA A 623 -0.13 -7.23 -25.60
C ALA A 623 0.68 -5.93 -25.77
N PRO A 624 2.02 -5.98 -25.71
CA PRO A 624 2.88 -4.83 -25.98
C PRO A 624 2.64 -4.17 -27.33
N ARG A 625 2.68 -2.83 -27.39
CA ARG A 625 2.63 -2.09 -28.66
C ARG A 625 4.02 -2.01 -29.27
N LEU A 626 4.31 -2.83 -30.29
CA LEU A 626 5.63 -3.03 -30.87
C LEU A 626 5.78 -2.53 -32.32
N SER A 627 4.83 -1.78 -32.85
CA SER A 627 4.82 -1.35 -34.26
C SER A 627 6.11 -0.64 -34.71
N LEU A 628 6.79 0.05 -33.80
CA LEU A 628 8.06 0.75 -34.07
C LEU A 628 9.31 -0.14 -33.87
N LEU A 629 9.19 -1.32 -33.28
CA LEU A 629 10.37 -2.10 -32.87
C LEU A 629 11.20 -2.58 -34.06
N ASP A 630 10.58 -3.27 -34.99
CA ASP A 630 11.29 -3.85 -36.14
C ASP A 630 11.77 -2.79 -37.13
N PRO A 631 10.98 -1.74 -37.46
CA PRO A 631 11.48 -0.64 -38.29
C PRO A 631 12.69 0.09 -37.70
N LEU A 632 12.78 0.25 -36.38
CA LEU A 632 13.91 0.90 -35.74
C LEU A 632 15.12 0.00 -35.57
N ARG A 633 14.93 -1.30 -35.36
CA ARG A 633 16.04 -2.29 -35.33
C ARG A 633 16.85 -2.36 -36.61
N GLY A 634 16.21 -2.10 -37.72
CA GLY A 634 16.89 -2.05 -39.02
C GLY A 634 17.82 -0.84 -39.23
N ARG A 635 17.89 0.10 -38.27
CA ARG A 635 18.55 1.41 -38.43
C ARG A 635 19.86 1.57 -37.65
N ASP A 636 20.45 0.50 -37.15
CA ASP A 636 21.71 0.49 -36.36
C ASP A 636 21.71 1.43 -35.13
N ILE A 637 20.56 1.60 -34.51
CA ILE A 637 20.37 2.38 -33.28
C ILE A 637 19.95 1.42 -32.15
N PRO A 638 20.58 1.47 -30.95
CA PRO A 638 20.14 0.68 -29.80
C PRO A 638 18.70 1.00 -29.42
N VAL A 639 17.82 -0.02 -29.45
CA VAL A 639 16.40 0.11 -29.10
C VAL A 639 16.11 -0.69 -27.82
N HIS A 640 15.65 -0.01 -26.80
CA HIS A 640 15.27 -0.60 -25.51
C HIS A 640 13.77 -0.59 -25.32
N ARG A 641 13.21 -1.56 -24.58
CA ARG A 641 11.79 -1.61 -24.21
C ARG A 641 11.63 -1.57 -22.71
N ILE A 642 10.67 -0.79 -22.20
CA ILE A 642 10.38 -0.65 -20.76
C ILE A 642 8.88 -0.63 -20.48
N GLY A 643 8.52 -0.95 -19.24
CA GLY A 643 7.14 -1.01 -18.77
C GLY A 643 6.29 -1.99 -19.57
N ASP A 644 5.02 -1.68 -19.79
CA ASP A 644 4.08 -2.54 -20.50
C ASP A 644 4.49 -2.83 -21.97
N CYS A 645 5.33 -1.99 -22.55
CA CYS A 645 5.92 -2.26 -23.88
C CYS A 645 6.93 -3.42 -23.84
N ARG A 646 7.50 -3.76 -22.69
CA ARG A 646 8.35 -4.92 -22.48
C ARG A 646 7.52 -6.13 -22.05
N VAL A 647 6.78 -6.00 -20.96
CA VAL A 647 5.83 -6.97 -20.41
C VAL A 647 4.73 -6.20 -19.70
N ALA A 648 3.47 -6.41 -20.10
CA ALA A 648 2.35 -5.75 -19.47
C ALA A 648 2.10 -6.35 -18.07
N LEU A 649 2.40 -5.56 -17.04
CA LEU A 649 2.27 -5.94 -15.62
C LEU A 649 1.52 -4.84 -14.85
N ASP A 650 2.20 -4.18 -13.90
CA ASP A 650 1.64 -3.19 -13.00
C ASP A 650 2.48 -1.89 -12.94
N LEU A 651 1.98 -0.89 -12.21
CA LEU A 651 2.67 0.39 -12.04
C LEU A 651 4.01 0.27 -11.32
N LEU A 652 4.17 -0.71 -10.42
CA LEU A 652 5.43 -0.96 -9.74
C LEU A 652 6.53 -1.31 -10.74
N ASN A 653 6.22 -2.23 -11.64
CA ASN A 653 7.14 -2.64 -12.70
C ASN A 653 7.43 -1.51 -13.69
N ALA A 654 6.40 -0.74 -14.08
CA ALA A 654 6.57 0.39 -14.99
C ALA A 654 7.54 1.45 -14.44
N THR A 655 7.37 1.84 -13.19
CA THR A 655 8.26 2.83 -12.54
C THR A 655 9.68 2.26 -12.33
N ALA A 656 9.79 1.00 -11.88
CA ALA A 656 11.08 0.35 -11.67
C ALA A 656 11.88 0.19 -12.98
N ASP A 657 11.23 -0.25 -14.06
CA ASP A 657 11.86 -0.38 -15.39
C ASP A 657 12.34 0.98 -15.91
N GLY A 658 11.50 2.02 -15.79
CA GLY A 658 11.87 3.38 -16.18
C GLY A 658 13.09 3.88 -15.42
N HIS A 659 13.10 3.68 -14.10
CA HIS A 659 14.21 4.07 -13.23
C HIS A 659 15.51 3.36 -13.62
N ALA A 660 15.45 2.04 -13.76
CA ALA A 660 16.60 1.23 -14.17
C ALA A 660 17.12 1.63 -15.55
N MET A 661 16.24 1.87 -16.53
CA MET A 661 16.61 2.32 -17.87
C MET A 661 17.31 3.66 -17.83
N GLY A 662 16.79 4.65 -17.08
CA GLY A 662 17.43 5.95 -16.95
C GLY A 662 18.86 5.86 -16.38
N HIS A 663 19.16 4.83 -15.58
CA HIS A 663 20.51 4.54 -15.09
C HIS A 663 21.40 3.79 -16.08
N THR A 664 20.82 2.97 -16.95
CA THR A 664 21.56 2.13 -17.90
C THR A 664 22.04 2.93 -19.12
N LEU A 665 21.30 3.97 -19.50
CA LEU A 665 21.64 4.85 -20.61
C LEU A 665 22.93 5.62 -20.33
#